data_8132d1d5172ed910f748356f37d7a1f6
#
_entry.id   8132d1d5172ed910f748356f37d7a1f6
#
_cell.length_a   1.000
_cell.length_b   1.000
_cell.length_c   1.000
_cell.angle_alpha   90.00
_cell.angle_beta   90.00
_cell.angle_gamma   90.00
#
_symmetry.space_group_name_H-M   'P 1'
#
loop_
_entity.id
_entity.type
_entity.pdbx_description
1 polymer ?
#
loop_
_entity_poly.entity_id
_entity_poly.type
_entity_poly.pdbx_seq_one_letter_code
_entity_poly.pdbx_strand_id
1 'polypeptide(L)'
;MLLFFKKLFGFIAVFLVMFSCVDNSVENYYLVVGASATNVELSTANDLKNDLSKVIDGTIQIITESDQEILKEKGIFFILGCPQSNTLIPELTAQTNIKLSSEIPGARGGIWSKTVLPNGQKAIIIGGSDVEGLQYAIYDYSKEILGVDPLEYWTGKLPGKKTTEDLFSFTSKTIAPPKVPMLTYFENDVDELANYRGKLLEYDWESYTELINSLVRLRYNSIQLFDMLGRPEFFIRPEYKALKPDYKIDIDYVDRMIDYAHEKGMKVAVDFALGYQIHPMEAEKADCWKRYKEDWLQAWRYYFENTPLAKTDIFILRPRHQVWDWEYESTCGESKIEVFNEVYKAFGNLVDEYKPKAQKVLVCYSDGMEMWNEGFRPPTDWTVLWSDHGFGDFEHLPNTTDGYKFGTYMHAGYWLNHTVHNPYPEKVEKVMKEMFQTYGADNYCLVNGQNFRPFLLNLEAYSEVCNNPDTFNGDAFYKTWTERYFTKEAAQYAVSSMKWLHKAQEGRKGYVEHLWEIREAVSYLSNAPIRRPGKTPIPFDYKRVEGDLENTARCQNYLQKSLEVAQKGYQLTQEKDNFYHAYILLPVVLYSDLIAFETTLHNMAVLKKEFEDTKNRIALDEAKSLLSKAKKQLETIYQRRASGDLDKKWNNWYSIKIRRQNNGFPTIEMLAEIESNLNKMTL
;
A
#
# COMPACT_ATOMS: atom_id res chain seq x y z
N MET A 1 48.69 -41.13 -53.99
CA MET A 1 48.17 -41.25 -52.66
C MET A 1 49.00 -40.49 -51.60
N LEU A 2 50.09 -39.80 -51.96
CA LEU A 2 50.96 -39.08 -51.00
C LEU A 2 50.77 -37.54 -51.08
N LEU A 3 50.00 -36.99 -51.99
CA LEU A 3 49.74 -35.53 -52.07
C LEU A 3 48.44 -35.10 -51.42
N PHE A 4 47.60 -36.04 -50.92
CA PHE A 4 46.32 -35.73 -50.25
C PHE A 4 46.48 -35.57 -48.74
N PHE A 5 47.55 -36.14 -48.18
CA PHE A 5 47.80 -36.06 -46.75
C PHE A 5 48.51 -34.78 -46.27
N LYS A 6 49.17 -34.02 -47.17
CA LYS A 6 49.83 -32.78 -46.80
C LYS A 6 48.93 -31.55 -46.73
N LYS A 7 47.70 -31.61 -47.32
CA LYS A 7 46.73 -30.53 -47.22
C LYS A 7 45.75 -30.66 -46.01
N LEU A 8 45.64 -31.86 -45.47
CA LEU A 8 44.76 -32.09 -44.31
C LEU A 8 45.41 -31.70 -42.96
N PHE A 9 46.76 -31.74 -42.87
CA PHE A 9 47.48 -31.33 -41.65
C PHE A 9 47.68 -29.82 -41.56
N GLY A 10 47.62 -29.06 -42.66
CA GLY A 10 47.69 -27.61 -42.66
C GLY A 10 46.39 -26.94 -42.20
N PHE A 11 45.24 -27.60 -42.34
CA PHE A 11 43.95 -27.08 -41.91
C PHE A 11 43.60 -27.35 -40.44
N ILE A 12 44.19 -28.37 -39.83
CA ILE A 12 43.99 -28.73 -38.43
C ILE A 12 44.88 -27.84 -37.52
N ALA A 13 46.02 -27.39 -37.98
CA ALA A 13 46.92 -26.49 -37.22
C ALA A 13 46.45 -25.04 -37.18
N VAL A 14 45.59 -24.59 -38.12
CA VAL A 14 45.02 -23.23 -38.13
C VAL A 14 43.74 -23.11 -37.30
N PHE A 15 43.02 -24.26 -37.04
CA PHE A 15 41.83 -24.27 -36.19
C PHE A 15 42.14 -24.44 -34.70
N LEU A 16 43.39 -24.74 -34.31
CA LEU A 16 43.82 -24.90 -32.90
C LEU A 16 44.42 -23.64 -32.26
N VAL A 17 44.50 -22.51 -33.03
CA VAL A 17 45.06 -21.23 -32.53
C VAL A 17 43.95 -20.17 -32.31
N MET A 18 42.68 -20.48 -32.56
CA MET A 18 41.58 -19.55 -32.28
C MET A 18 40.68 -19.94 -31.07
N PHE A 19 41.14 -20.86 -30.24
CA PHE A 19 40.74 -20.89 -28.83
C PHE A 19 41.70 -19.98 -28.05
N SER A 20 41.67 -18.70 -28.34
CA SER A 20 42.22 -17.71 -27.44
C SER A 20 41.40 -17.78 -26.16
N CYS A 21 42.08 -18.00 -25.07
CA CYS A 21 41.59 -17.90 -23.72
C CYS A 21 40.48 -16.85 -23.61
N VAL A 22 39.24 -17.29 -23.50
CA VAL A 22 38.25 -16.51 -22.73
C VAL A 22 38.81 -16.56 -21.34
N ASP A 23 39.45 -15.47 -20.94
CA ASP A 23 39.91 -15.26 -19.60
C ASP A 23 38.61 -15.21 -18.75
N ASN A 24 38.22 -16.39 -18.21
CA ASN A 24 37.11 -16.53 -17.26
C ASN A 24 37.53 -15.95 -15.90
N SER A 25 38.26 -14.82 -15.89
CA SER A 25 38.48 -14.10 -14.64
C SER A 25 37.12 -13.56 -14.18
N VAL A 26 36.59 -14.13 -13.13
CA VAL A 26 35.41 -13.64 -12.44
C VAL A 26 35.67 -12.18 -12.07
N GLU A 27 34.83 -11.27 -12.58
CA GLU A 27 35.00 -9.83 -12.33
C GLU A 27 34.65 -9.51 -10.87
N ASN A 28 35.49 -8.71 -10.21
CA ASN A 28 35.27 -8.29 -8.84
C ASN A 28 34.55 -6.94 -8.81
N TYR A 29 33.53 -6.83 -7.95
CA TYR A 29 32.77 -5.62 -7.71
C TYR A 29 32.87 -5.24 -6.23
N TYR A 30 33.27 -4.02 -5.96
CA TYR A 30 33.49 -3.51 -4.62
C TYR A 30 32.52 -2.38 -4.31
N LEU A 31 31.69 -2.56 -3.27
CA LEU A 31 30.84 -1.53 -2.71
C LEU A 31 31.60 -0.85 -1.57
N VAL A 32 32.07 0.35 -1.79
CA VAL A 32 32.95 1.07 -0.86
C VAL A 32 32.10 2.01 -0.01
N VAL A 33 31.85 1.63 1.23
CA VAL A 33 31.13 2.44 2.21
C VAL A 33 32.09 3.27 3.05
N GLY A 34 31.60 4.33 3.66
CA GLY A 34 32.42 5.15 4.56
C GLY A 34 32.80 4.40 5.84
N ALA A 35 33.94 4.78 6.41
CA ALA A 35 34.38 4.25 7.71
C ALA A 35 33.43 4.65 8.85
N SER A 36 32.66 5.73 8.65
CA SER A 36 31.63 6.22 9.61
C SER A 36 30.21 5.95 9.13
N ALA A 37 30.03 4.96 8.23
CA ALA A 37 28.70 4.62 7.72
C ALA A 37 27.75 4.19 8.83
N THR A 38 26.52 4.70 8.79
CA THR A 38 25.43 4.34 9.71
C THR A 38 24.89 2.94 9.37
N ASN A 39 24.13 2.36 10.30
CA ASN A 39 23.45 1.06 10.05
C ASN A 39 22.53 1.12 8.84
N VAL A 40 21.85 2.25 8.61
CA VAL A 40 20.98 2.46 7.45
C VAL A 40 21.79 2.48 6.15
N GLU A 41 22.95 3.16 6.12
CA GLU A 41 23.83 3.15 4.94
C GLU A 41 24.36 1.74 4.64
N LEU A 42 24.75 0.98 5.67
CA LEU A 42 25.19 -0.41 5.51
C LEU A 42 24.05 -1.33 5.04
N SER A 43 22.85 -1.18 5.58
CA SER A 43 21.65 -1.93 5.14
C SER A 43 21.35 -1.63 3.67
N THR A 44 21.41 -0.35 3.26
CA THR A 44 21.15 0.06 1.88
C THR A 44 22.26 -0.43 0.92
N ALA A 45 23.52 -0.45 1.35
CA ALA A 45 24.61 -1.05 0.57
C ALA A 45 24.43 -2.56 0.39
N ASN A 46 23.90 -3.28 1.40
CA ASN A 46 23.52 -4.68 1.27
C ASN A 46 22.36 -4.87 0.28
N ASP A 47 21.38 -3.96 0.24
CA ASP A 47 20.32 -4.01 -0.75
C ASP A 47 20.89 -3.86 -2.18
N LEU A 48 21.81 -2.92 -2.41
CA LEU A 48 22.49 -2.78 -3.71
C LEU A 48 23.31 -4.04 -4.06
N LYS A 49 24.00 -4.65 -3.08
CA LYS A 49 24.72 -5.92 -3.27
C LYS A 49 23.78 -7.01 -3.75
N ASN A 50 22.61 -7.14 -3.10
CA ASN A 50 21.59 -8.10 -3.48
C ASN A 50 21.05 -7.83 -4.88
N ASP A 51 20.78 -6.57 -5.23
CA ASP A 51 20.31 -6.17 -6.55
C ASP A 51 21.34 -6.47 -7.65
N LEU A 52 22.61 -6.13 -7.43
CA LEU A 52 23.68 -6.48 -8.35
C LEU A 52 23.80 -7.99 -8.54
N SER A 53 23.69 -8.79 -7.47
CA SER A 53 23.79 -10.26 -7.56
C SER A 53 22.71 -10.90 -8.42
N LYS A 54 21.58 -10.25 -8.61
CA LYS A 54 20.51 -10.70 -9.52
C LYS A 54 20.89 -10.51 -11.00
N VAL A 55 21.67 -9.47 -11.30
CA VAL A 55 21.86 -9.00 -12.68
C VAL A 55 23.25 -9.26 -13.24
N ILE A 56 24.30 -9.37 -12.43
CA ILE A 56 25.67 -9.62 -12.85
C ILE A 56 26.19 -10.96 -12.35
N ASP A 57 27.17 -11.50 -13.07
CA ASP A 57 27.92 -12.68 -12.66
C ASP A 57 29.32 -12.20 -12.20
N GLY A 58 29.62 -12.32 -10.91
CA GLY A 58 30.87 -11.84 -10.33
C GLY A 58 30.89 -11.92 -8.81
N THR A 59 32.01 -11.59 -8.22
CA THR A 59 32.16 -11.52 -6.76
C THR A 59 31.87 -10.10 -6.29
N ILE A 60 30.87 -9.92 -5.42
CA ILE A 60 30.48 -8.61 -4.89
C ILE A 60 30.84 -8.54 -3.41
N GLN A 61 31.67 -7.56 -3.04
CA GLN A 61 32.12 -7.35 -1.67
C GLN A 61 31.77 -5.95 -1.19
N ILE A 62 31.36 -5.85 0.06
CA ILE A 62 31.24 -4.55 0.75
C ILE A 62 32.54 -4.37 1.52
N ILE A 63 33.21 -3.24 1.30
CA ILE A 63 34.46 -2.84 1.94
C ILE A 63 34.34 -1.41 2.45
N THR A 64 35.26 -1.01 3.29
CA THR A 64 35.31 0.38 3.75
C THR A 64 36.33 1.19 2.93
N GLU A 65 36.17 2.52 2.90
CA GLU A 65 37.13 3.44 2.30
C GLU A 65 38.54 3.32 2.93
N SER A 66 38.66 2.71 4.10
CA SER A 66 39.93 2.48 4.80
C SER A 66 40.71 1.29 4.26
N ASP A 67 40.11 0.42 3.45
CA ASP A 67 40.72 -0.78 2.90
C ASP A 67 41.61 -0.48 1.68
N GLN A 68 42.68 0.31 1.92
CA GLN A 68 43.52 0.86 0.90
C GLN A 68 44.19 -0.19 -0.01
N GLU A 69 44.42 -1.41 0.47
CA GLU A 69 44.99 -2.49 -0.34
C GLU A 69 43.97 -3.00 -1.37
N ILE A 70 42.72 -3.19 -0.95
CA ILE A 70 41.65 -3.64 -1.85
C ILE A 70 41.32 -2.57 -2.90
N LEU A 71 41.38 -1.28 -2.54
CA LEU A 71 41.19 -0.20 -3.50
C LEU A 71 42.24 -0.17 -4.64
N LYS A 72 43.37 -0.90 -4.51
CA LYS A 72 44.37 -1.08 -5.56
C LYS A 72 44.09 -2.32 -6.43
N GLU A 73 43.24 -3.24 -6.00
CA GLU A 73 42.93 -4.43 -6.78
C GLU A 73 42.18 -4.09 -8.06
N LYS A 74 42.26 -5.00 -9.05
CA LYS A 74 41.48 -4.85 -10.29
C LYS A 74 40.01 -5.14 -10.04
N GLY A 75 39.11 -4.22 -10.40
CA GLY A 75 37.66 -4.41 -10.26
C GLY A 75 36.87 -3.16 -10.63
N ILE A 76 35.59 -3.26 -10.37
CA ILE A 76 34.60 -2.16 -10.52
C ILE A 76 34.20 -1.69 -9.13
N PHE A 77 34.24 -0.39 -8.92
CA PHE A 77 34.01 0.23 -7.62
C PHE A 77 32.73 1.06 -7.62
N PHE A 78 31.86 0.81 -6.62
CA PHE A 78 30.71 1.65 -6.30
C PHE A 78 31.04 2.40 -5.00
N ILE A 79 31.20 3.71 -5.09
CA ILE A 79 31.53 4.56 -3.94
C ILE A 79 30.21 5.06 -3.36
N LEU A 80 29.88 4.57 -2.16
CA LEU A 80 28.58 4.76 -1.53
C LEU A 80 28.69 5.58 -0.25
N GLY A 81 27.82 6.56 -0.05
CA GLY A 81 27.75 7.30 1.20
C GLY A 81 27.32 8.75 1.05
N CYS A 82 27.41 9.44 2.18
CA CYS A 82 27.24 10.89 2.27
C CYS A 82 28.59 11.57 2.43
N PRO A 83 28.73 12.87 2.14
CA PRO A 83 29.98 13.60 2.36
C PRO A 83 30.52 13.53 3.79
N GLN A 84 29.62 13.27 4.77
CA GLN A 84 29.98 13.19 6.19
C GLN A 84 30.42 11.78 6.62
N SER A 85 29.97 10.75 5.94
CA SER A 85 30.23 9.34 6.31
C SER A 85 31.35 8.71 5.49
N ASN A 86 31.61 9.17 4.23
CA ASN A 86 32.58 8.61 3.30
C ASN A 86 33.45 9.75 2.72
N THR A 87 34.75 9.76 3.05
CA THR A 87 35.70 10.81 2.66
C THR A 87 36.01 10.79 1.17
N LEU A 88 35.85 9.66 0.48
CA LEU A 88 36.03 9.57 -0.98
C LEU A 88 34.94 10.32 -1.75
N ILE A 89 33.75 10.51 -1.17
CA ILE A 89 32.65 11.19 -1.86
C ILE A 89 33.00 12.63 -2.22
N PRO A 90 33.40 13.53 -1.30
CA PRO A 90 33.79 14.89 -1.67
C PRO A 90 35.03 14.93 -2.56
N GLU A 91 36.02 14.05 -2.37
CA GLU A 91 37.22 13.97 -3.21
C GLU A 91 36.90 13.66 -4.67
N LEU A 92 36.10 12.62 -4.91
CA LEU A 92 35.76 12.14 -6.23
C LEU A 92 34.69 12.99 -6.94
N THR A 93 33.74 13.55 -6.22
CA THR A 93 32.77 14.48 -6.80
C THR A 93 33.36 15.76 -7.27
N ALA A 94 34.47 16.23 -6.66
CA ALA A 94 35.24 17.38 -7.15
C ALA A 94 35.81 17.17 -8.57
N GLN A 95 35.96 15.94 -9.02
CA GLN A 95 36.43 15.57 -10.35
C GLN A 95 35.31 15.42 -11.40
N THR A 96 34.07 15.56 -10.97
CA THR A 96 32.85 15.42 -11.80
C THR A 96 32.18 16.77 -12.05
N ASN A 97 31.24 16.82 -12.98
CA ASN A 97 30.40 18.01 -13.21
C ASN A 97 29.18 18.09 -12.24
N ILE A 98 29.05 17.14 -11.34
CA ILE A 98 27.94 17.08 -10.37
C ILE A 98 28.46 17.44 -8.99
N LYS A 99 27.70 18.30 -8.30
CA LYS A 99 28.01 18.71 -6.93
C LYS A 99 27.20 17.89 -5.93
N LEU A 100 27.87 17.46 -4.86
CA LEU A 100 27.24 16.83 -3.71
C LEU A 100 27.82 17.42 -2.42
N SER A 101 26.92 17.88 -1.56
CA SER A 101 27.22 18.30 -0.19
C SER A 101 25.99 18.07 0.68
N SER A 102 26.04 18.39 1.96
CA SER A 102 24.85 18.39 2.83
C SER A 102 23.73 19.35 2.37
N GLU A 103 24.11 20.37 1.58
CA GLU A 103 23.22 21.42 1.09
C GLU A 103 22.81 21.23 -0.37
N ILE A 104 23.54 20.43 -1.13
CA ILE A 104 23.36 20.23 -2.58
C ILE A 104 23.35 18.75 -2.90
N PRO A 105 22.28 18.25 -3.54
CA PRO A 105 21.08 18.94 -4.05
C PRO A 105 20.08 19.34 -2.95
N GLY A 106 20.32 19.02 -1.70
CA GLY A 106 19.49 19.33 -0.54
C GLY A 106 19.02 18.07 0.19
N ALA A 107 18.34 18.27 1.32
CA ALA A 107 17.89 17.17 2.16
C ALA A 107 17.08 16.12 1.36
N ARG A 108 17.45 14.84 1.50
CA ARG A 108 16.89 13.70 0.76
C ARG A 108 17.19 13.72 -0.75
N GLY A 109 18.05 14.61 -1.20
CA GLY A 109 18.56 14.61 -2.55
C GLY A 109 19.85 13.81 -2.68
N GLY A 110 20.16 13.37 -3.89
CA GLY A 110 21.34 12.53 -4.15
C GLY A 110 21.84 12.63 -5.58
N ILE A 111 22.87 11.86 -5.85
CA ILE A 111 23.47 11.79 -7.18
C ILE A 111 23.90 10.36 -7.52
N TRP A 112 24.01 10.09 -8.81
CA TRP A 112 24.97 9.10 -9.29
C TRP A 112 25.81 9.66 -10.43
N SER A 113 27.09 9.27 -10.49
CA SER A 113 28.03 9.73 -11.50
C SER A 113 29.12 8.71 -11.76
N LYS A 114 29.63 8.72 -12.97
CA LYS A 114 30.84 7.97 -13.31
C LYS A 114 32.07 8.75 -12.88
N THR A 115 33.09 8.02 -12.42
CA THR A 115 34.38 8.56 -12.07
C THR A 115 35.52 7.55 -12.32
N VAL A 116 36.74 7.95 -12.03
CA VAL A 116 37.91 7.10 -12.07
C VAL A 116 38.67 7.29 -10.75
N LEU A 117 39.03 6.19 -10.10
CA LEU A 117 39.87 6.24 -8.92
C LEU A 117 41.31 6.75 -9.26
N PRO A 118 42.10 7.24 -8.29
CA PRO A 118 43.45 7.71 -8.52
C PRO A 118 44.38 6.70 -9.22
N ASN A 119 44.12 5.42 -9.07
CA ASN A 119 44.86 4.32 -9.72
C ASN A 119 44.35 3.97 -11.14
N GLY A 120 43.42 4.76 -11.69
CA GLY A 120 42.89 4.58 -13.06
C GLY A 120 41.71 3.59 -13.17
N GLN A 121 41.20 3.03 -12.08
CA GLN A 121 40.08 2.08 -12.11
C GLN A 121 38.74 2.79 -12.27
N LYS A 122 37.83 2.18 -13.03
CA LYS A 122 36.48 2.71 -13.23
C LYS A 122 35.69 2.64 -11.94
N ALA A 123 34.98 3.72 -11.61
CA ALA A 123 34.08 3.77 -10.45
C ALA A 123 32.77 4.48 -10.76
N ILE A 124 31.77 4.15 -9.97
CA ILE A 124 30.45 4.81 -9.95
C ILE A 124 30.25 5.40 -8.54
N ILE A 125 30.06 6.69 -8.46
CA ILE A 125 29.66 7.35 -7.24
C ILE A 125 28.13 7.27 -7.16
N ILE A 126 27.61 6.79 -6.03
CA ILE A 126 26.19 6.90 -5.66
C ILE A 126 26.17 7.53 -4.27
N GLY A 127 25.74 8.78 -4.19
CA GLY A 127 25.83 9.54 -2.96
C GLY A 127 24.58 10.34 -2.64
N GLY A 128 24.35 10.61 -1.36
CA GLY A 128 23.26 11.43 -0.85
C GLY A 128 23.75 12.65 -0.10
N SER A 129 22.98 13.75 -0.10
CA SER A 129 23.21 14.88 0.82
C SER A 129 23.06 14.45 2.29
N ASP A 130 22.25 13.43 2.50
CA ASP A 130 22.00 12.72 3.76
C ASP A 130 21.70 11.24 3.50
N VAL A 131 21.45 10.47 4.57
CA VAL A 131 21.22 9.03 4.49
C VAL A 131 19.99 8.67 3.63
N GLU A 132 18.89 9.42 3.74
CA GLU A 132 17.70 9.20 2.91
C GLU A 132 18.00 9.50 1.43
N GLY A 133 18.76 10.57 1.14
CA GLY A 133 19.20 10.89 -0.21
C GLY A 133 20.08 9.80 -0.83
N LEU A 134 20.96 9.19 -0.03
CA LEU A 134 21.73 8.01 -0.47
C LEU A 134 20.83 6.82 -0.81
N GLN A 135 19.85 6.53 0.05
CA GLN A 135 18.88 5.46 -0.21
C GLN A 135 18.13 5.69 -1.53
N TYR A 136 17.63 6.90 -1.74
CA TYR A 136 16.94 7.24 -2.99
C TYR A 136 17.86 7.12 -4.22
N ALA A 137 19.11 7.52 -4.09
CA ALA A 137 20.08 7.40 -5.19
C ALA A 137 20.38 5.93 -5.53
N ILE A 138 20.53 5.08 -4.52
CA ILE A 138 20.78 3.64 -4.71
C ILE A 138 19.54 2.96 -5.32
N TYR A 139 18.37 3.21 -4.81
CA TYR A 139 17.15 2.54 -5.32
C TYR A 139 16.74 3.05 -6.70
N ASP A 140 16.95 4.33 -7.02
CA ASP A 140 16.79 4.83 -8.39
C ASP A 140 17.80 4.19 -9.35
N TYR A 141 19.06 4.04 -8.94
CA TYR A 141 20.08 3.34 -9.73
C TYR A 141 19.66 1.87 -9.96
N SER A 142 19.20 1.19 -8.92
CA SER A 142 18.69 -0.19 -9.01
C SER A 142 17.51 -0.28 -9.99
N LYS A 143 16.54 0.63 -9.90
CA LYS A 143 15.37 0.67 -10.80
C LYS A 143 15.75 1.00 -12.24
N GLU A 144 16.50 2.06 -12.47
CA GLU A 144 16.74 2.61 -13.79
C GLU A 144 17.87 1.90 -14.56
N ILE A 145 18.95 1.50 -13.87
CA ILE A 145 20.13 0.92 -14.50
C ILE A 145 20.15 -0.59 -14.37
N LEU A 146 19.92 -1.11 -13.17
CA LEU A 146 19.90 -2.56 -12.97
C LEU A 146 18.59 -3.20 -13.46
N GLY A 147 17.49 -2.45 -13.50
CA GLY A 147 16.16 -2.95 -13.86
C GLY A 147 15.50 -3.75 -12.75
N VAL A 148 15.94 -3.56 -11.51
CA VAL A 148 15.31 -4.17 -10.33
C VAL A 148 14.05 -3.37 -9.95
N ASP A 149 12.90 -4.01 -10.07
CA ASP A 149 11.62 -3.36 -9.81
C ASP A 149 11.35 -3.20 -8.30
N PRO A 150 10.89 -2.03 -7.83
CA PRO A 150 10.50 -1.83 -6.43
C PRO A 150 9.43 -2.81 -5.95
N LEU A 151 8.60 -3.31 -6.87
CA LEU A 151 7.48 -4.21 -6.61
C LEU A 151 7.75 -5.65 -7.10
N GLU A 152 9.03 -6.02 -7.30
CA GLU A 152 9.44 -7.33 -7.82
C GLU A 152 8.77 -8.49 -7.08
N TYR A 153 8.75 -8.45 -5.75
CA TYR A 153 8.13 -9.50 -4.94
C TYR A 153 6.64 -9.68 -5.27
N TRP A 154 5.89 -8.58 -5.45
CA TRP A 154 4.44 -8.59 -5.66
C TRP A 154 4.03 -8.89 -7.10
N THR A 155 4.84 -8.48 -8.06
CA THR A 155 4.56 -8.58 -9.50
C THR A 155 5.22 -9.81 -10.14
N GLY A 156 6.27 -10.34 -9.52
CA GLY A 156 7.10 -11.40 -10.10
C GLY A 156 8.01 -10.94 -11.24
N LYS A 157 8.16 -9.62 -11.44
CA LYS A 157 9.02 -9.06 -12.50
C LYS A 157 10.49 -9.14 -12.11
N LEU A 158 11.22 -10.07 -12.72
CA LEU A 158 12.65 -10.24 -12.50
C LEU A 158 13.47 -9.36 -13.45
N PRO A 159 14.60 -8.79 -12.99
CA PRO A 159 15.51 -8.04 -13.84
C PRO A 159 16.27 -8.98 -14.83
N GLY A 160 16.62 -8.45 -15.98
CA GLY A 160 17.50 -9.14 -16.94
C GLY A 160 18.97 -9.06 -16.53
N LYS A 161 19.79 -10.02 -17.02
CA LYS A 161 21.24 -9.97 -16.83
C LYS A 161 21.86 -8.72 -17.48
N LYS A 162 22.90 -8.18 -16.86
CA LYS A 162 23.66 -7.01 -17.26
C LYS A 162 25.12 -7.34 -17.49
N THR A 163 25.74 -6.60 -18.38
CA THR A 163 27.21 -6.57 -18.56
C THR A 163 27.81 -5.44 -17.75
N THR A 164 29.12 -5.42 -17.58
CA THR A 164 29.83 -4.30 -16.96
C THR A 164 29.61 -2.99 -17.71
N GLU A 165 29.53 -3.03 -19.04
CA GLU A 165 29.23 -1.86 -19.88
C GLU A 165 27.83 -1.31 -19.60
N ASP A 166 26.84 -2.19 -19.36
CA ASP A 166 25.49 -1.76 -19.02
C ASP A 166 25.46 -0.97 -17.70
N LEU A 167 26.27 -1.36 -16.69
CA LEU A 167 26.38 -0.65 -15.42
C LEU A 167 26.85 0.80 -15.59
N PHE A 168 27.62 1.09 -16.66
CA PHE A 168 28.10 2.43 -17.00
C PHE A 168 27.29 3.08 -18.13
N SER A 169 26.22 2.45 -18.62
CA SER A 169 25.40 2.99 -19.74
C SER A 169 24.40 4.03 -19.26
N PHE A 170 24.85 5.09 -18.61
CA PHE A 170 24.02 6.19 -18.13
C PHE A 170 24.70 7.54 -18.25
N THR A 171 23.94 8.61 -18.23
CA THR A 171 24.42 9.98 -17.94
C THR A 171 24.34 10.23 -16.44
N SER A 172 25.30 11.00 -15.91
CA SER A 172 25.27 11.41 -14.51
C SER A 172 23.94 12.09 -14.17
N LYS A 173 23.36 11.76 -13.01
CA LYS A 173 22.02 12.21 -12.59
C LYS A 173 22.07 12.88 -11.22
N THR A 174 21.35 13.97 -11.11
CA THR A 174 21.02 14.58 -9.82
C THR A 174 19.57 14.22 -9.47
N ILE A 175 19.36 13.75 -8.27
CA ILE A 175 18.06 13.40 -7.69
C ILE A 175 17.66 14.55 -6.80
N ALA A 176 16.59 15.24 -7.17
CA ALA A 176 16.08 16.35 -6.40
C ALA A 176 15.42 15.87 -5.09
N PRO A 177 15.45 16.70 -4.04
CA PRO A 177 14.63 16.48 -2.84
C PRO A 177 13.16 16.27 -3.18
N PRO A 178 12.45 15.33 -2.51
CA PRO A 178 11.02 15.18 -2.71
C PRO A 178 10.26 16.42 -2.24
N LYS A 179 9.14 16.73 -2.89
CA LYS A 179 8.27 17.86 -2.54
C LYS A 179 7.66 17.65 -1.15
N VAL A 180 7.16 16.44 -0.86
CA VAL A 180 6.58 16.08 0.43
C VAL A 180 7.65 15.45 1.31
N PRO A 181 8.03 16.06 2.44
CA PRO A 181 9.11 15.58 3.29
C PRO A 181 8.77 14.31 4.08
N MET A 182 7.50 14.02 4.31
CA MET A 182 7.05 12.83 5.04
C MET A 182 5.96 12.12 4.23
N LEU A 183 6.30 10.96 3.71
CA LEU A 183 5.38 10.08 3.00
C LEU A 183 5.22 8.79 3.80
N THR A 184 4.04 8.60 4.37
CA THR A 184 3.73 7.50 5.28
C THR A 184 2.75 6.54 4.63
N TYR A 185 3.07 5.24 4.67
CA TYR A 185 2.12 4.18 4.36
C TYR A 185 1.37 3.77 5.62
N PHE A 186 0.06 3.62 5.52
CA PHE A 186 -0.78 3.16 6.62
C PHE A 186 -1.35 1.78 6.33
N GLU A 187 -0.89 0.78 7.08
CA GLU A 187 -1.45 -0.58 7.08
C GLU A 187 -2.63 -0.64 8.05
N ASN A 188 -3.83 -0.46 7.54
CA ASN A 188 -5.02 -0.28 8.38
C ASN A 188 -5.72 -1.60 8.75
N ASP A 189 -5.70 -2.60 7.88
CA ASP A 189 -6.42 -3.85 8.06
C ASP A 189 -5.58 -5.01 8.59
N VAL A 190 -4.27 -4.85 8.65
CA VAL A 190 -3.27 -5.84 9.11
C VAL A 190 -3.27 -7.18 8.35
N ASP A 191 -4.01 -7.31 7.28
CA ASP A 191 -4.10 -8.57 6.53
C ASP A 191 -2.78 -8.96 5.84
N GLU A 192 -1.90 -7.99 5.56
CA GLU A 192 -0.55 -8.24 5.05
C GLU A 192 0.39 -8.71 6.16
N LEU A 193 0.17 -8.24 7.38
CA LEU A 193 1.04 -8.48 8.53
C LEU A 193 0.63 -9.73 9.30
N ALA A 194 -0.68 -9.99 9.37
CA ALA A 194 -1.25 -11.16 10.02
C ALA A 194 -1.77 -12.15 8.97
N ASN A 195 -1.03 -13.21 8.78
CA ASN A 195 -1.36 -14.20 7.76
C ASN A 195 -2.49 -15.12 8.20
N TYR A 196 -3.56 -15.15 7.43
CA TYR A 196 -4.73 -16.01 7.66
C TYR A 196 -4.61 -17.41 7.06
N ARG A 197 -3.43 -17.81 6.59
CA ARG A 197 -3.24 -19.11 5.93
C ARG A 197 -3.66 -20.27 6.82
N GLY A 198 -4.28 -21.27 6.22
CA GLY A 198 -4.61 -22.52 6.90
C GLY A 198 -5.58 -22.39 8.08
N LYS A 199 -6.36 -21.33 8.17
CA LYS A 199 -7.28 -20.99 9.29
C LYS A 199 -6.57 -20.59 10.59
N LEU A 200 -5.26 -20.33 10.55
CA LEU A 200 -4.50 -19.80 11.65
C LEU A 200 -4.17 -18.34 11.41
N LEU A 201 -4.34 -17.54 12.43
CA LEU A 201 -3.86 -16.18 12.45
C LEU A 201 -2.40 -16.21 12.84
N GLU A 202 -1.52 -16.02 11.88
CA GLU A 202 -0.08 -16.03 12.05
C GLU A 202 0.52 -14.78 11.46
N TYR A 203 1.50 -14.17 12.16
CA TYR A 203 2.28 -13.08 11.60
C TYR A 203 3.20 -13.60 10.51
N ASP A 204 3.23 -12.92 9.37
CA ASP A 204 4.05 -13.29 8.23
C ASP A 204 5.24 -12.34 8.11
N TRP A 205 6.39 -12.76 8.67
CA TRP A 205 7.61 -11.96 8.63
C TRP A 205 8.09 -11.67 7.21
N GLU A 206 7.97 -12.63 6.30
CA GLU A 206 8.34 -12.46 4.90
C GLU A 206 7.50 -11.34 4.24
N SER A 207 6.18 -11.38 4.38
CA SER A 207 5.30 -10.33 3.85
C SER A 207 5.61 -8.96 4.46
N TYR A 208 5.89 -8.88 5.75
CA TYR A 208 6.25 -7.62 6.40
C TYR A 208 7.55 -7.04 5.86
N THR A 209 8.62 -7.87 5.77
CA THR A 209 9.92 -7.40 5.28
C THR A 209 9.85 -6.98 3.81
N GLU A 210 9.11 -7.70 2.97
CA GLU A 210 8.93 -7.35 1.56
C GLU A 210 8.05 -6.10 1.38
N LEU A 211 7.07 -5.89 2.26
CA LEU A 211 6.31 -4.64 2.31
C LEU A 211 7.23 -3.45 2.61
N ILE A 212 8.04 -3.52 3.67
CA ILE A 212 9.01 -2.49 4.03
C ILE A 212 10.02 -2.26 2.90
N ASN A 213 10.60 -3.32 2.33
CA ASN A 213 11.56 -3.24 1.23
C ASN A 213 10.95 -2.55 -0.01
N SER A 214 9.69 -2.83 -0.32
CA SER A 214 8.98 -2.16 -1.41
C SER A 214 8.70 -0.69 -1.11
N LEU A 215 8.26 -0.37 0.11
CA LEU A 215 7.95 0.99 0.53
C LEU A 215 9.17 1.91 0.46
N VAL A 216 10.33 1.50 0.99
CA VAL A 216 11.54 2.34 0.92
C VAL A 216 12.01 2.55 -0.51
N ARG A 217 11.88 1.55 -1.39
CA ARG A 217 12.18 1.66 -2.82
C ARG A 217 11.20 2.55 -3.57
N LEU A 218 9.96 2.68 -3.07
CA LEU A 218 8.96 3.64 -3.51
C LEU A 218 9.07 5.00 -2.80
N ARG A 219 10.14 5.22 -2.02
CA ARG A 219 10.41 6.46 -1.27
C ARG A 219 9.39 6.80 -0.18
N TYR A 220 8.65 5.81 0.33
CA TYR A 220 7.97 5.95 1.60
C TYR A 220 9.02 5.95 2.71
N ASN A 221 9.01 6.95 3.58
CA ASN A 221 9.97 7.09 4.65
C ASN A 221 9.36 6.92 6.06
N SER A 222 8.09 6.51 6.11
CA SER A 222 7.40 6.16 7.34
C SER A 222 6.33 5.10 7.12
N ILE A 223 6.05 4.31 8.15
CA ILE A 223 4.94 3.37 8.22
C ILE A 223 4.11 3.62 9.47
N GLN A 224 2.79 3.59 9.33
CA GLN A 224 1.84 3.60 10.45
C GLN A 224 1.29 2.20 10.67
N LEU A 225 1.50 1.66 11.87
CA LEU A 225 1.05 0.34 12.29
C LEU A 225 -0.05 0.50 13.34
N PHE A 226 -1.22 0.93 12.86
CA PHE A 226 -2.32 1.38 13.69
C PHE A 226 -2.81 0.38 14.73
N ASP A 227 -3.30 -0.78 14.27
CA ASP A 227 -3.94 -1.75 15.16
C ASP A 227 -2.92 -2.51 16.03
N MET A 228 -1.67 -2.61 15.58
CA MET A 228 -0.65 -3.38 16.29
C MET A 228 0.01 -2.62 17.43
N LEU A 229 0.18 -1.31 17.29
CA LEU A 229 0.99 -0.53 18.23
C LEU A 229 0.15 0.34 19.15
N GLY A 230 -0.92 0.96 18.61
CA GLY A 230 -1.74 1.90 19.37
C GLY A 230 -2.88 1.26 20.15
N ARG A 231 -3.35 0.10 19.72
CA ARG A 231 -4.54 -0.58 20.27
C ARG A 231 -4.35 -2.10 20.28
N PRO A 232 -3.54 -2.61 21.21
CA PRO A 232 -3.21 -4.04 21.28
C PRO A 232 -4.43 -4.95 21.39
N GLU A 233 -5.52 -4.51 22.05
CA GLU A 233 -6.77 -5.25 22.15
C GLU A 233 -7.49 -5.48 20.83
N PHE A 234 -7.14 -4.74 19.77
CA PHE A 234 -7.65 -5.00 18.43
C PHE A 234 -7.27 -6.37 17.88
N PHE A 235 -6.13 -6.88 18.31
CA PHE A 235 -5.69 -8.24 17.98
C PHE A 235 -6.51 -9.31 18.68
N ILE A 236 -7.27 -8.93 19.70
CA ILE A 236 -8.18 -9.83 20.44
C ILE A 236 -9.59 -9.64 19.93
N ARG A 237 -9.78 -9.45 18.63
CA ARG A 237 -11.11 -9.38 18.02
C ARG A 237 -11.83 -10.73 18.10
N PRO A 238 -13.15 -10.74 18.22
CA PRO A 238 -13.92 -11.98 18.26
C PRO A 238 -13.61 -12.93 17.10
N GLU A 239 -13.38 -12.39 15.90
CA GLU A 239 -13.03 -13.15 14.71
C GLU A 239 -11.70 -13.87 14.87
N TYR A 240 -10.71 -13.20 15.44
CA TYR A 240 -9.39 -13.78 15.68
C TYR A 240 -9.43 -14.85 16.77
N LYS A 241 -10.17 -14.60 17.84
CA LYS A 241 -10.38 -15.59 18.88
C LYS A 241 -11.20 -16.80 18.43
N ALA A 242 -12.10 -16.62 17.47
CA ALA A 242 -12.82 -17.74 16.85
C ALA A 242 -11.88 -18.65 16.02
N LEU A 243 -10.82 -18.06 15.41
CA LEU A 243 -9.80 -18.81 14.67
C LEU A 243 -8.78 -19.47 15.62
N LYS A 244 -8.36 -18.72 16.65
CA LYS A 244 -7.35 -19.13 17.62
C LYS A 244 -7.73 -18.63 19.01
N PRO A 245 -8.41 -19.46 19.84
CA PRO A 245 -8.96 -19.04 21.14
C PRO A 245 -7.92 -18.50 22.14
N ASP A 246 -6.67 -18.95 22.06
CA ASP A 246 -5.53 -18.52 22.88
C ASP A 246 -4.74 -17.35 22.25
N TYR A 247 -5.26 -16.74 21.20
CA TYR A 247 -4.58 -15.65 20.50
C TYR A 247 -4.32 -14.44 21.43
N LYS A 248 -3.09 -13.97 21.39
CA LYS A 248 -2.62 -12.75 22.09
C LYS A 248 -1.60 -12.05 21.20
N ILE A 249 -1.38 -10.76 21.44
CA ILE A 249 -0.34 -10.02 20.75
C ILE A 249 1.04 -10.58 21.12
N ASP A 250 1.87 -10.75 20.11
CA ASP A 250 3.27 -11.04 20.26
C ASP A 250 4.05 -9.72 20.33
N ILE A 251 4.39 -9.29 21.54
CA ILE A 251 5.09 -8.02 21.79
C ILE A 251 6.52 -8.07 21.23
N ASP A 252 7.19 -9.20 21.28
CA ASP A 252 8.54 -9.35 20.72
C ASP A 252 8.51 -9.23 19.20
N TYR A 253 7.44 -9.72 18.56
CA TYR A 253 7.23 -9.54 17.13
C TYR A 253 7.00 -8.06 16.76
N VAL A 254 6.20 -7.34 17.54
CA VAL A 254 5.97 -5.89 17.36
C VAL A 254 7.27 -5.11 17.51
N ASP A 255 8.06 -5.44 18.52
CA ASP A 255 9.38 -4.83 18.75
C ASP A 255 10.31 -5.03 17.55
N ARG A 256 10.39 -6.27 17.07
CA ARG A 256 11.16 -6.63 15.89
C ARG A 256 10.68 -5.92 14.61
N MET A 257 9.38 -5.68 14.46
CA MET A 257 8.85 -4.90 13.33
C MET A 257 9.35 -3.46 13.32
N ILE A 258 9.34 -2.80 14.50
CA ILE A 258 9.84 -1.44 14.63
C ILE A 258 11.34 -1.38 14.31
N ASP A 259 12.12 -2.30 14.88
CA ASP A 259 13.56 -2.35 14.65
C ASP A 259 13.91 -2.56 13.17
N TYR A 260 13.18 -3.43 12.47
CA TYR A 260 13.40 -3.62 11.03
C TYR A 260 13.04 -2.39 10.19
N ALA A 261 11.96 -1.70 10.52
CA ALA A 261 11.61 -0.44 9.85
C ALA A 261 12.72 0.62 10.06
N HIS A 262 13.23 0.75 11.27
CA HIS A 262 14.35 1.64 11.60
C HIS A 262 15.66 1.23 10.89
N GLU A 263 15.97 -0.07 10.81
CA GLU A 263 17.12 -0.57 10.05
C GLU A 263 17.06 -0.16 8.58
N LYS A 264 15.85 -0.12 8.01
CA LYS A 264 15.60 0.34 6.65
C LYS A 264 15.45 1.86 6.52
N GLY A 265 15.68 2.62 7.59
CA GLY A 265 15.62 4.08 7.60
C GLY A 265 14.20 4.67 7.65
N MET A 266 13.17 3.84 7.82
CA MET A 266 11.79 4.32 7.96
C MET A 266 11.50 4.75 9.40
N LYS A 267 10.69 5.81 9.54
CA LYS A 267 10.06 6.16 10.81
C LYS A 267 8.82 5.31 11.04
N VAL A 268 8.49 5.11 12.31
CA VAL A 268 7.28 4.39 12.71
C VAL A 268 6.30 5.35 13.36
N ALA A 269 5.08 5.39 12.81
CA ALA A 269 3.97 6.16 13.36
C ALA A 269 3.02 5.23 14.13
N VAL A 270 2.47 5.72 15.21
CA VAL A 270 1.48 5.03 16.04
C VAL A 270 0.26 5.90 16.28
N ASP A 271 -0.91 5.29 16.26
CA ASP A 271 -2.19 5.95 16.46
C ASP A 271 -2.76 5.58 17.84
N PHE A 272 -2.86 6.57 18.73
CA PHE A 272 -3.51 6.47 20.02
C PHE A 272 -4.99 6.82 19.91
N ALA A 273 -5.81 6.24 20.77
CA ALA A 273 -7.24 6.51 20.83
C ALA A 273 -7.65 7.18 22.14
N LEU A 274 -8.73 7.97 22.07
CA LEU A 274 -9.57 8.39 23.18
C LEU A 274 -10.98 7.91 22.90
N GLY A 275 -11.76 7.52 23.90
CA GLY A 275 -13.13 7.08 23.75
C GLY A 275 -13.29 5.62 23.35
N TYR A 276 -12.34 5.07 22.64
CA TYR A 276 -12.28 3.64 22.35
C TYR A 276 -11.44 2.91 23.40
N GLN A 277 -11.96 1.79 23.93
CA GLN A 277 -11.27 1.04 24.96
C GLN A 277 -9.87 0.59 24.51
N ILE A 278 -8.85 1.02 25.25
CA ILE A 278 -7.49 0.51 25.16
C ILE A 278 -7.05 -0.04 26.50
N HIS A 279 -6.27 -1.12 26.50
CA HIS A 279 -5.72 -1.64 27.76
C HIS A 279 -4.73 -0.60 28.39
N PRO A 280 -4.74 -0.32 29.72
CA PRO A 280 -5.58 -0.93 30.74
C PRO A 280 -6.91 -0.18 31.02
N MET A 281 -7.39 0.70 30.15
CA MET A 281 -8.61 1.47 30.32
C MET A 281 -9.85 0.56 30.40
N GLU A 282 -10.69 0.80 31.40
CA GLU A 282 -11.98 0.12 31.53
C GLU A 282 -13.01 0.73 30.57
N ALA A 283 -13.86 -0.12 29.98
CA ALA A 283 -14.82 0.30 28.94
C ALA A 283 -15.79 1.39 29.45
N GLU A 284 -16.22 1.29 30.70
CA GLU A 284 -17.17 2.22 31.33
C GLU A 284 -16.59 3.63 31.56
N LYS A 285 -15.28 3.75 31.49
CA LYS A 285 -14.56 5.02 31.67
C LYS A 285 -14.18 5.69 30.35
N ALA A 286 -14.21 4.94 29.24
CA ALA A 286 -13.59 5.35 28.00
C ALA A 286 -14.19 6.62 27.39
N ASP A 287 -15.51 6.82 27.52
CA ASP A 287 -16.28 7.86 26.85
C ASP A 287 -16.53 9.12 27.69
N CYS A 288 -15.76 9.33 28.78
CA CYS A 288 -15.93 10.48 29.66
C CYS A 288 -14.58 11.04 30.09
N TRP A 289 -13.99 11.92 29.26
CA TRP A 289 -12.69 12.53 29.49
C TRP A 289 -12.63 13.32 30.80
N LYS A 290 -13.60 14.21 31.04
CA LYS A 290 -13.60 15.12 32.21
C LYS A 290 -13.53 14.39 33.56
N ARG A 291 -14.18 13.22 33.62
CA ARG A 291 -14.19 12.42 34.84
C ARG A 291 -12.97 11.52 34.98
N TYR A 292 -12.50 10.97 33.85
CA TYR A 292 -11.49 9.92 33.83
C TYR A 292 -10.20 10.32 33.14
N LYS A 293 -9.90 11.62 33.13
CA LYS A 293 -8.67 12.17 32.52
C LYS A 293 -7.41 11.49 33.04
N GLU A 294 -7.30 11.32 34.38
CA GLU A 294 -6.12 10.70 34.97
C GLU A 294 -6.00 9.23 34.64
N ASP A 295 -7.14 8.49 34.53
CA ASP A 295 -7.15 7.10 34.04
C ASP A 295 -6.63 7.02 32.59
N TRP A 296 -7.02 7.98 31.73
CA TRP A 296 -6.52 8.08 30.37
C TRP A 296 -5.02 8.38 30.31
N LEU A 297 -4.55 9.32 31.09
CA LEU A 297 -3.13 9.64 31.16
C LEU A 297 -2.31 8.43 31.64
N GLN A 298 -2.81 7.69 32.64
CA GLN A 298 -2.18 6.44 33.10
C GLN A 298 -2.20 5.36 32.02
N ALA A 299 -3.32 5.20 31.28
CA ALA A 299 -3.42 4.24 30.19
C ALA A 299 -2.41 4.54 29.08
N TRP A 300 -2.27 5.81 28.68
CA TRP A 300 -1.27 6.20 27.66
C TRP A 300 0.17 6.05 28.17
N ARG A 301 0.48 6.41 29.44
CA ARG A 301 1.80 6.19 30.07
C ARG A 301 2.19 4.72 30.04
N TYR A 302 1.24 3.82 30.30
CA TYR A 302 1.48 2.38 30.26
C TYR A 302 2.15 1.95 28.94
N TYR A 303 1.72 2.48 27.80
CA TYR A 303 2.30 2.15 26.50
C TYR A 303 3.72 2.66 26.34
N PHE A 304 4.04 3.86 26.81
CA PHE A 304 5.40 4.38 26.78
C PHE A 304 6.36 3.61 27.70
N GLU A 305 5.85 3.14 28.83
CA GLU A 305 6.68 2.51 29.88
C GLU A 305 6.82 1.00 29.72
N ASN A 306 5.83 0.34 29.11
CA ASN A 306 5.73 -1.12 29.13
C ASN A 306 5.65 -1.77 27.76
N THR A 307 5.78 -1.00 26.67
CA THR A 307 5.66 -1.54 25.30
C THR A 307 6.73 -0.96 24.39
N PRO A 308 7.00 -1.59 23.22
CA PRO A 308 7.92 -1.06 22.21
C PRO A 308 7.53 0.31 21.63
N LEU A 309 6.34 0.85 21.93
CA LEU A 309 5.90 2.15 21.44
C LEU A 309 6.82 3.31 21.86
N ALA A 310 7.60 3.13 22.93
CA ALA A 310 8.68 4.07 23.29
C ALA A 310 9.71 4.27 22.16
N LYS A 311 9.84 3.34 21.22
CA LYS A 311 10.73 3.43 20.05
C LYS A 311 10.14 4.21 18.87
N THR A 312 8.82 4.42 18.82
CA THR A 312 8.15 5.08 17.68
C THR A 312 8.50 6.56 17.57
N ASP A 313 8.31 7.16 16.39
CA ASP A 313 8.81 8.49 16.04
C ASP A 313 7.70 9.51 15.83
N ILE A 314 6.49 9.05 15.48
CA ILE A 314 5.35 9.88 15.12
C ILE A 314 4.15 9.40 15.92
N PHE A 315 3.51 10.34 16.63
CA PHE A 315 2.36 10.06 17.49
C PHE A 315 1.12 10.74 16.94
N ILE A 316 0.10 9.93 16.67
CA ILE A 316 -1.21 10.37 16.20
C ILE A 316 -2.20 10.15 17.35
N LEU A 317 -3.13 11.07 17.53
CA LEU A 317 -4.25 10.89 18.44
C LEU A 317 -5.55 11.05 17.67
N ARG A 318 -6.47 10.09 17.84
CA ARG A 318 -7.83 10.19 17.31
C ARG A 318 -8.86 9.90 18.40
N PRO A 319 -9.67 10.88 18.79
CA PRO A 319 -10.90 10.60 19.54
C PRO A 319 -11.83 9.72 18.72
N ARG A 320 -12.45 8.73 19.37
CA ARG A 320 -13.25 7.70 18.71
C ARG A 320 -14.46 7.32 19.55
N HIS A 321 -15.44 6.71 18.93
CA HIS A 321 -16.57 6.10 19.60
C HIS A 321 -16.21 4.71 20.13
N GLN A 322 -16.73 4.32 21.28
CA GLN A 322 -16.49 3.02 21.90
C GLN A 322 -16.86 1.82 20.98
N VAL A 323 -17.89 1.97 20.17
CA VAL A 323 -18.38 0.93 19.24
C VAL A 323 -17.94 1.19 17.80
N TRP A 324 -17.85 2.47 17.42
CA TRP A 324 -17.46 2.93 16.08
C TRP A 324 -16.16 3.66 16.19
N ASP A 325 -15.24 3.40 15.34
CA ASP A 325 -13.90 3.96 15.46
C ASP A 325 -13.69 5.26 14.68
N TRP A 326 -14.73 6.05 14.44
CA TRP A 326 -14.62 7.33 13.69
C TRP A 326 -15.25 8.57 14.32
N GLU A 327 -16.10 8.42 15.33
CA GLU A 327 -16.72 9.56 16.01
C GLU A 327 -16.59 9.42 17.52
N TYR A 328 -16.32 10.54 18.20
CA TYR A 328 -16.31 10.59 19.66
C TYR A 328 -17.68 11.03 20.19
N GLU A 329 -18.24 10.28 21.13
CA GLU A 329 -19.44 10.63 21.85
C GLU A 329 -19.19 10.56 23.34
N SER A 330 -19.41 11.69 24.06
CA SER A 330 -19.26 11.71 25.52
C SER A 330 -20.49 11.14 26.21
N THR A 331 -20.30 10.20 27.13
CA THR A 331 -21.37 9.66 27.99
C THR A 331 -21.67 10.52 29.20
N CYS A 332 -20.86 11.56 29.47
CA CYS A 332 -21.02 12.44 30.63
C CYS A 332 -21.41 13.90 30.25
N GLY A 333 -21.85 14.13 29.04
CA GLY A 333 -22.42 15.40 28.60
C GLY A 333 -21.39 16.52 28.36
N GLU A 334 -20.15 16.17 28.02
CA GLU A 334 -19.11 17.12 27.67
C GLU A 334 -19.33 17.68 26.26
N SER A 335 -18.92 18.91 26.06
CA SER A 335 -18.81 19.48 24.71
C SER A 335 -17.65 18.83 23.97
N LYS A 336 -17.90 18.33 22.76
CA LYS A 336 -16.87 17.68 21.91
C LYS A 336 -15.67 18.60 21.67
N ILE A 337 -15.90 19.89 21.40
CA ILE A 337 -14.83 20.86 21.16
C ILE A 337 -13.98 21.13 22.43
N GLU A 338 -14.58 21.12 23.62
CA GLU A 338 -13.85 21.24 24.89
C GLU A 338 -12.96 20.03 25.10
N VAL A 339 -13.50 18.83 24.88
CA VAL A 339 -12.73 17.57 24.97
C VAL A 339 -11.55 17.60 23.99
N PHE A 340 -11.76 17.96 22.75
CA PHE A 340 -10.68 18.03 21.75
C PHE A 340 -9.57 19.00 22.17
N ASN A 341 -9.93 20.21 22.62
CA ASN A 341 -8.94 21.20 23.08
C ASN A 341 -8.10 20.70 24.27
N GLU A 342 -8.70 20.00 25.21
CA GLU A 342 -7.97 19.49 26.38
C GLU A 342 -7.14 18.25 26.07
N VAL A 343 -7.68 17.32 25.30
CA VAL A 343 -7.09 16.02 25.02
C VAL A 343 -5.82 16.15 24.18
N TYR A 344 -5.86 16.93 23.10
CA TYR A 344 -4.67 17.12 22.26
C TYR A 344 -3.54 17.83 23.00
N LYS A 345 -3.88 18.77 23.91
CA LYS A 345 -2.88 19.39 24.79
C LYS A 345 -2.31 18.39 25.80
N ALA A 346 -3.17 17.60 26.44
CA ALA A 346 -2.75 16.64 27.47
C ALA A 346 -1.88 15.53 26.86
N PHE A 347 -2.30 14.96 25.74
CA PHE A 347 -1.53 13.94 25.04
C PHE A 347 -0.23 14.50 24.46
N GLY A 348 -0.24 15.71 23.88
CA GLY A 348 0.96 16.36 23.38
C GLY A 348 2.01 16.58 24.48
N ASN A 349 1.60 17.04 25.67
CA ASN A 349 2.49 17.17 26.84
C ASN A 349 3.07 15.81 27.25
N LEU A 350 2.27 14.76 27.23
CA LEU A 350 2.72 13.40 27.55
C LEU A 350 3.75 12.89 26.52
N VAL A 351 3.51 13.10 25.24
CA VAL A 351 4.49 12.75 24.18
C VAL A 351 5.80 13.51 24.43
N ASP A 352 5.75 14.81 24.72
CA ASP A 352 6.95 15.62 24.97
C ASP A 352 7.72 15.18 26.23
N GLU A 353 7.04 14.63 27.25
CA GLU A 353 7.68 14.05 28.45
C GLU A 353 8.58 12.86 28.09
N TYR A 354 8.13 11.97 27.20
CA TYR A 354 8.86 10.75 26.82
C TYR A 354 9.71 10.93 25.54
N LYS A 355 9.24 11.71 24.59
CA LYS A 355 9.79 11.84 23.23
C LYS A 355 9.74 13.31 22.75
N PRO A 356 10.55 14.22 23.32
CA PRO A 356 10.45 15.67 23.06
C PRO A 356 10.73 16.09 21.61
N LYS A 357 11.27 15.18 20.78
CA LYS A 357 11.54 15.41 19.34
C LYS A 357 10.57 14.68 18.41
N ALA A 358 9.61 13.95 18.98
CA ALA A 358 8.65 13.20 18.17
C ALA A 358 7.69 14.14 17.43
N GLN A 359 7.27 13.74 16.24
CA GLN A 359 6.25 14.45 15.49
C GLN A 359 4.87 14.10 16.05
N LYS A 360 4.04 15.12 16.26
CA LYS A 360 2.64 14.98 16.70
C LYS A 360 1.72 15.30 15.55
N VAL A 361 0.71 14.47 15.32
CA VAL A 361 -0.16 14.54 14.15
C VAL A 361 -1.64 14.48 14.56
N LEU A 362 -2.40 15.45 14.08
CA LEU A 362 -3.86 15.47 14.10
C LEU A 362 -4.35 14.98 12.76
N VAL A 363 -5.16 13.93 12.74
CA VAL A 363 -5.88 13.50 11.55
C VAL A 363 -7.31 14.05 11.60
N CYS A 364 -7.61 15.00 10.71
CA CYS A 364 -8.97 15.49 10.48
C CYS A 364 -9.73 14.50 9.60
N TYR A 365 -10.43 13.58 10.23
CA TYR A 365 -11.34 12.62 9.63
C TYR A 365 -12.67 12.71 10.36
N SER A 366 -13.81 12.71 9.62
CA SER A 366 -15.13 12.82 10.22
C SER A 366 -15.26 14.01 11.21
N ASP A 367 -15.51 13.77 12.49
CA ASP A 367 -15.67 14.81 13.51
C ASP A 367 -14.43 15.69 13.71
N GLY A 368 -13.24 15.22 13.39
CA GLY A 368 -12.04 16.06 13.38
C GLY A 368 -12.12 17.23 12.39
N MET A 369 -12.77 17.02 11.23
CA MET A 369 -13.04 18.08 10.26
C MET A 369 -14.10 19.08 10.77
N GLU A 370 -15.17 18.54 11.36
CA GLU A 370 -16.24 19.33 11.97
C GLU A 370 -15.66 20.23 13.07
N MET A 371 -14.93 19.65 14.02
CA MET A 371 -14.31 20.40 15.12
C MET A 371 -13.32 21.45 14.64
N TRP A 372 -12.51 21.16 13.59
CA TRP A 372 -11.62 22.14 12.99
C TRP A 372 -12.40 23.35 12.45
N ASN A 373 -13.47 23.08 11.70
CA ASN A 373 -14.30 24.13 11.10
C ASN A 373 -15.13 24.90 12.14
N GLU A 374 -15.40 24.31 13.32
CA GLU A 374 -16.01 24.97 14.49
C GLU A 374 -15.02 25.77 15.34
N GLY A 375 -13.72 25.71 15.01
CA GLY A 375 -12.70 26.54 15.68
C GLY A 375 -11.76 25.79 16.64
N PHE A 376 -11.84 24.47 16.72
CA PHE A 376 -10.81 23.68 17.43
C PHE A 376 -9.44 23.85 16.78
N ARG A 377 -8.42 24.03 17.61
CA ARG A 377 -7.02 24.11 17.18
C ARG A 377 -6.13 23.33 18.17
N PRO A 378 -5.34 22.33 17.70
CA PRO A 378 -4.35 21.68 18.54
C PRO A 378 -3.22 22.65 18.90
N PRO A 379 -2.29 22.31 19.80
CA PRO A 379 -1.07 23.10 19.99
C PRO A 379 -0.32 23.30 18.65
N THR A 380 0.36 24.43 18.49
CA THR A 380 0.91 24.89 17.20
C THR A 380 2.03 24.02 16.61
N ASP A 381 2.60 23.13 17.40
CA ASP A 381 3.63 22.16 16.97
C ASP A 381 3.07 20.89 16.36
N TRP A 382 1.75 20.75 16.29
CA TRP A 382 1.10 19.64 15.63
C TRP A 382 1.03 19.83 14.10
N THR A 383 1.21 18.73 13.36
CA THR A 383 0.92 18.67 11.93
C THR A 383 -0.52 18.23 11.72
N VAL A 384 -1.25 18.91 10.86
CA VAL A 384 -2.67 18.65 10.59
C VAL A 384 -2.81 17.93 9.24
N LEU A 385 -3.42 16.75 9.25
CA LEU A 385 -3.70 15.99 8.03
C LEU A 385 -5.19 16.02 7.71
N TRP A 386 -5.53 16.45 6.51
CA TRP A 386 -6.90 16.49 6.03
C TRP A 386 -7.23 15.25 5.21
N SER A 387 -8.34 14.57 5.52
CA SER A 387 -8.69 13.28 4.95
C SER A 387 -9.60 13.37 3.72
N ASP A 388 -9.42 12.45 2.77
CA ASP A 388 -10.25 12.25 1.58
C ASP A 388 -11.50 11.40 1.80
N HIS A 389 -11.79 11.01 3.03
CA HIS A 389 -12.91 10.11 3.39
C HIS A 389 -12.90 8.71 2.75
N GLY A 390 -11.80 8.28 2.15
CA GLY A 390 -11.62 6.91 1.68
C GLY A 390 -11.81 6.69 0.17
N PHE A 391 -12.11 7.73 -0.61
CA PHE A 391 -12.45 7.58 -2.03
C PHE A 391 -11.56 8.39 -2.98
N GLY A 392 -10.48 8.97 -2.47
CA GLY A 392 -9.54 9.78 -3.25
C GLY A 392 -10.06 11.16 -3.64
N ASP A 393 -11.17 11.61 -3.05
CA ASP A 393 -11.75 12.95 -3.22
C ASP A 393 -11.99 13.59 -1.86
N PHE A 394 -11.85 14.91 -1.78
CA PHE A 394 -12.21 15.66 -0.57
C PHE A 394 -13.67 16.11 -0.64
N GLU A 395 -14.50 15.55 0.21
CA GLU A 395 -15.91 15.95 0.33
C GLU A 395 -16.06 17.29 1.03
N HIS A 396 -15.23 17.52 2.03
CA HIS A 396 -15.16 18.77 2.78
C HIS A 396 -13.73 19.28 2.76
N LEU A 397 -13.56 20.57 2.61
CA LEU A 397 -12.27 21.25 2.61
C LEU A 397 -12.12 22.09 3.88
N PRO A 398 -10.88 22.33 4.37
CA PRO A 398 -10.68 23.18 5.53
C PRO A 398 -11.07 24.62 5.20
N ASN A 399 -11.78 25.27 6.13
CA ASN A 399 -12.13 26.67 6.01
C ASN A 399 -10.90 27.59 6.10
N THR A 400 -9.84 27.13 6.79
CA THR A 400 -8.56 27.82 6.93
C THR A 400 -7.48 26.84 7.34
N THR A 401 -6.22 27.17 7.11
CA THR A 401 -5.05 26.41 7.62
C THR A 401 -4.40 27.07 8.82
N ASP A 402 -4.73 28.32 9.13
CA ASP A 402 -4.26 29.11 10.28
C ASP A 402 -2.74 29.05 10.52
N GLY A 403 -1.95 28.86 9.47
CA GLY A 403 -0.49 28.77 9.54
C GLY A 403 0.07 27.46 10.13
N TYR A 404 -0.75 26.44 10.37
CA TYR A 404 -0.29 25.12 10.73
C TYR A 404 0.46 24.43 9.57
N LYS A 405 1.34 23.50 9.92
CA LYS A 405 1.87 22.54 8.93
C LYS A 405 0.72 21.64 8.49
N PHE A 406 0.35 21.77 7.23
CA PHE A 406 -0.74 20.98 6.65
C PHE A 406 -0.21 19.84 5.78
N GLY A 407 -0.95 18.75 5.78
CA GLY A 407 -0.73 17.57 4.95
C GLY A 407 -2.04 16.92 4.56
N THR A 408 -1.94 15.80 3.87
CA THR A 408 -3.08 15.03 3.38
C THR A 408 -3.12 13.64 4.02
N TYR A 409 -4.32 13.12 4.24
CA TYR A 409 -4.57 11.72 4.50
C TYR A 409 -5.41 11.16 3.35
N MET A 410 -4.78 10.33 2.52
CA MET A 410 -5.34 9.80 1.29
C MET A 410 -5.55 8.29 1.39
N HIS A 411 -6.54 7.76 0.71
CA HIS A 411 -6.76 6.33 0.62
C HIS A 411 -6.35 5.83 -0.77
N ALA A 412 -5.37 4.92 -0.85
CA ALA A 412 -5.06 4.18 -2.07
C ALA A 412 -6.14 3.13 -2.39
N GLY A 413 -6.87 2.70 -1.35
CA GLY A 413 -8.03 1.82 -1.43
C GLY A 413 -8.90 1.93 -0.18
N TYR A 414 -10.20 1.63 -0.32
CA TYR A 414 -11.15 1.63 0.78
C TYR A 414 -11.34 0.21 1.35
N TRP A 415 -11.71 0.08 2.62
CA TRP A 415 -11.67 -1.17 3.37
C TRP A 415 -12.43 -2.37 2.77
N LEU A 416 -13.34 -2.17 1.84
CA LEU A 416 -14.02 -3.24 1.09
C LEU A 416 -13.53 -3.41 -0.35
N ASN A 417 -12.56 -2.61 -0.81
CA ASN A 417 -12.03 -2.68 -2.19
C ASN A 417 -10.96 -3.76 -2.41
N HIS A 418 -10.65 -4.60 -1.45
CA HIS A 418 -9.51 -5.53 -1.54
C HIS A 418 -9.68 -6.60 -2.63
N THR A 419 -10.91 -6.91 -3.01
CA THR A 419 -11.21 -7.86 -4.09
C THR A 419 -11.15 -7.18 -5.46
N VAL A 420 -11.60 -5.92 -5.53
CA VAL A 420 -11.63 -5.10 -6.75
C VAL A 420 -11.05 -3.74 -6.42
N HIS A 421 -9.79 -3.52 -6.80
CA HIS A 421 -9.15 -2.22 -6.62
C HIS A 421 -9.74 -1.17 -7.56
N ASN A 422 -9.55 0.10 -7.20
CA ASN A 422 -9.95 1.24 -8.01
C ASN A 422 -8.70 1.99 -8.49
N PRO A 423 -8.23 1.79 -9.74
CA PRO A 423 -7.05 2.45 -10.28
C PRO A 423 -7.40 3.89 -10.71
N TYR A 424 -6.72 4.92 -10.13
CA TYR A 424 -7.05 6.33 -10.43
C TYR A 424 -5.86 7.32 -10.38
N PRO A 425 -4.71 7.05 -11.01
CA PRO A 425 -3.57 7.97 -11.02
C PRO A 425 -3.88 9.39 -11.53
N GLU A 426 -4.80 9.55 -12.49
CA GLU A 426 -5.25 10.87 -12.98
C GLU A 426 -5.96 11.67 -11.87
N LYS A 427 -6.76 11.00 -11.05
CA LYS A 427 -7.41 11.62 -9.87
C LYS A 427 -6.37 11.97 -8.82
N VAL A 428 -5.40 11.09 -8.54
CA VAL A 428 -4.28 11.37 -7.64
C VAL A 428 -3.54 12.63 -8.07
N GLU A 429 -3.20 12.76 -9.36
CA GLU A 429 -2.56 13.97 -9.89
C GLU A 429 -3.37 15.22 -9.57
N LYS A 430 -4.65 15.23 -9.97
CA LYS A 430 -5.53 16.38 -9.83
C LYS A 430 -5.67 16.80 -8.37
N VAL A 431 -6.05 15.87 -7.52
CA VAL A 431 -6.39 16.13 -6.12
C VAL A 431 -5.17 16.56 -5.31
N MET A 432 -4.02 15.87 -5.48
CA MET A 432 -2.81 16.21 -4.75
C MET A 432 -2.24 17.56 -5.16
N LYS A 433 -2.21 17.88 -6.46
CA LYS A 433 -1.78 19.21 -6.94
C LYS A 433 -2.67 20.33 -6.40
N GLU A 434 -3.99 20.12 -6.35
CA GLU A 434 -4.93 21.08 -5.78
C GLU A 434 -4.65 21.33 -4.28
N MET A 435 -4.45 20.27 -3.51
CA MET A 435 -4.15 20.37 -2.07
C MET A 435 -2.82 21.08 -1.81
N PHE A 436 -1.79 20.77 -2.60
CA PHE A 436 -0.49 21.43 -2.46
C PHE A 436 -0.54 22.91 -2.82
N GLN A 437 -1.21 23.27 -3.92
CA GLN A 437 -1.26 24.66 -4.41
C GLN A 437 -2.22 25.55 -3.59
N THR A 438 -3.36 25.01 -3.20
CA THR A 438 -4.43 25.81 -2.57
C THR A 438 -4.25 25.89 -1.05
N TYR A 439 -3.83 24.78 -0.41
CA TYR A 439 -3.79 24.69 1.04
C TYR A 439 -2.38 24.53 1.61
N GLY A 440 -1.34 24.47 0.76
CA GLY A 440 0.03 24.19 1.22
C GLY A 440 0.14 22.86 1.96
N ALA A 441 -0.70 21.87 1.58
CA ALA A 441 -0.80 20.59 2.27
C ALA A 441 0.29 19.59 1.82
N ASP A 442 1.53 20.08 1.71
CA ASP A 442 2.70 19.36 1.22
C ASP A 442 3.72 19.01 2.32
N ASN A 443 3.35 19.18 3.61
CA ASN A 443 4.27 18.87 4.73
C ASN A 443 4.27 17.38 5.11
N TYR A 444 3.19 16.67 4.83
CA TYR A 444 3.01 15.27 5.19
C TYR A 444 1.96 14.64 4.25
N CYS A 445 2.20 13.44 3.77
CA CYS A 445 1.18 12.65 3.10
C CYS A 445 1.07 11.29 3.78
N LEU A 446 -0.08 11.00 4.38
CA LEU A 446 -0.44 9.70 4.91
C LEU A 446 -1.28 8.97 3.85
N VAL A 447 -0.79 7.84 3.36
CA VAL A 447 -1.50 7.02 2.37
C VAL A 447 -2.00 5.75 3.03
N ASN A 448 -3.31 5.67 3.24
CA ASN A 448 -3.96 4.48 3.72
C ASN A 448 -4.07 3.45 2.57
N GLY A 449 -3.27 2.41 2.64
CA GLY A 449 -3.32 1.30 1.69
C GLY A 449 -4.34 0.24 2.07
N GLN A 450 -4.93 0.29 3.28
CA GLN A 450 -5.68 -0.81 3.88
C GLN A 450 -4.85 -2.10 3.93
N ASN A 451 -4.43 -2.58 2.77
CA ASN A 451 -3.46 -3.63 2.52
C ASN A 451 -2.63 -3.25 1.29
N PHE A 452 -1.41 -3.74 1.18
CA PHE A 452 -0.46 -3.31 0.17
C PHE A 452 -0.75 -3.87 -1.24
N ARG A 453 -0.91 -5.21 -1.34
CA ARG A 453 -0.89 -5.92 -2.63
C ARG A 453 -1.99 -5.55 -3.65
N PRO A 454 -3.22 -5.16 -3.26
CA PRO A 454 -4.22 -4.78 -4.26
C PRO A 454 -4.06 -3.35 -4.79
N PHE A 455 -3.25 -2.51 -4.15
CA PHE A 455 -3.20 -1.08 -4.48
C PHE A 455 -1.85 -0.58 -5.00
N LEU A 456 -1.01 -1.47 -5.54
CA LEU A 456 0.35 -1.19 -6.01
C LEU A 456 0.43 0.04 -6.93
N LEU A 457 -0.48 0.15 -7.90
CA LEU A 457 -0.53 1.26 -8.85
C LEU A 457 -0.76 2.61 -8.16
N ASN A 458 -1.78 2.67 -7.28
CA ASN A 458 -2.12 3.91 -6.60
C ASN A 458 -1.05 4.31 -5.58
N LEU A 459 -0.47 3.34 -4.86
CA LEU A 459 0.61 3.59 -3.92
C LEU A 459 1.84 4.18 -4.61
N GLU A 460 2.22 3.65 -5.77
CA GLU A 460 3.33 4.23 -6.55
C GLU A 460 2.94 5.60 -7.13
N ALA A 461 1.69 5.81 -7.56
CA ALA A 461 1.22 7.12 -8.04
C ALA A 461 1.29 8.20 -6.94
N TYR A 462 0.90 7.87 -5.69
CA TYR A 462 1.06 8.80 -4.57
C TYR A 462 2.52 9.12 -4.28
N SER A 463 3.41 8.12 -4.38
CA SER A 463 4.85 8.36 -4.25
C SER A 463 5.36 9.32 -5.32
N GLU A 464 5.05 9.08 -6.59
CA GLU A 464 5.54 9.89 -7.70
C GLU A 464 5.04 11.35 -7.61
N VAL A 465 3.77 11.59 -7.26
CA VAL A 465 3.25 12.96 -7.10
C VAL A 465 3.82 13.66 -5.87
N CYS A 466 4.10 12.93 -4.79
CA CYS A 466 4.75 13.48 -3.60
C CYS A 466 6.23 13.81 -3.84
N ASN A 467 6.90 13.07 -4.73
CA ASN A 467 8.27 13.36 -5.13
C ASN A 467 8.35 14.61 -6.00
N ASN A 468 7.60 14.65 -7.09
CA ASN A 468 7.64 15.75 -8.05
C ASN A 468 6.26 16.00 -8.68
N PRO A 469 5.39 16.80 -8.02
CA PRO A 469 4.06 17.09 -8.53
C PRO A 469 4.08 17.84 -9.88
N ASP A 470 5.14 18.62 -10.16
CA ASP A 470 5.21 19.44 -11.38
C ASP A 470 5.38 18.57 -12.64
N THR A 471 6.09 17.45 -12.53
CA THR A 471 6.31 16.53 -13.65
C THR A 471 5.40 15.32 -13.66
N PHE A 472 4.74 15.01 -12.54
CA PHE A 472 3.83 13.88 -12.49
C PHE A 472 2.63 14.11 -13.40
N ASN A 473 2.36 13.10 -14.24
CA ASN A 473 1.19 13.05 -15.11
C ASN A 473 0.52 11.67 -15.01
N GLY A 474 -0.68 11.62 -14.49
CA GLY A 474 -1.40 10.39 -14.18
C GLY A 474 -1.73 9.54 -15.41
N ASP A 475 -2.00 10.17 -16.56
CA ASP A 475 -2.26 9.45 -17.82
C ASP A 475 -0.99 8.78 -18.36
N ALA A 476 0.13 9.53 -18.41
CA ALA A 476 1.41 8.98 -18.81
C ALA A 476 1.91 7.90 -17.84
N PHE A 477 1.60 8.04 -16.54
CA PHE A 477 1.97 7.09 -15.51
C PHE A 477 1.33 5.70 -15.73
N TYR A 478 0.05 5.63 -16.10
CA TYR A 478 -0.58 4.35 -16.47
C TYR A 478 0.24 3.60 -17.53
N LYS A 479 0.67 4.32 -18.57
CA LYS A 479 1.43 3.72 -19.67
C LYS A 479 2.79 3.22 -19.20
N THR A 480 3.57 4.07 -18.54
CA THR A 480 4.92 3.69 -18.08
C THR A 480 4.88 2.57 -17.07
N TRP A 481 3.88 2.55 -16.17
CA TRP A 481 3.69 1.52 -15.18
C TRP A 481 3.36 0.17 -15.83
N THR A 482 2.41 0.14 -16.78
CA THR A 482 2.00 -1.11 -17.44
C THR A 482 3.05 -1.65 -18.41
N GLU A 483 3.78 -0.78 -19.15
CA GLU A 483 4.87 -1.18 -20.04
C GLU A 483 6.07 -1.76 -19.27
N ARG A 484 6.20 -1.51 -17.99
CA ARG A 484 7.20 -2.12 -17.13
C ARG A 484 6.95 -3.61 -16.90
N TYR A 485 5.70 -4.02 -16.84
CA TYR A 485 5.29 -5.39 -16.53
C TYR A 485 4.85 -6.22 -17.73
N PHE A 486 4.29 -5.59 -18.74
CA PHE A 486 3.65 -6.29 -19.86
C PHE A 486 4.30 -5.92 -21.21
N THR A 487 4.04 -6.74 -22.24
CA THR A 487 4.41 -6.33 -23.61
C THR A 487 3.70 -5.02 -23.95
N LYS A 488 4.28 -4.24 -24.87
CA LYS A 488 3.72 -2.94 -25.28
C LYS A 488 2.26 -3.04 -25.75
N GLU A 489 1.93 -4.11 -26.45
CA GLU A 489 0.58 -4.38 -26.93
C GLU A 489 -0.37 -4.73 -25.78
N ALA A 490 0.04 -5.63 -24.86
CA ALA A 490 -0.77 -6.01 -23.71
C ALA A 490 -0.95 -4.83 -22.73
N ALA A 491 0.08 -3.98 -22.56
CA ALA A 491 0.05 -2.79 -21.71
C ALA A 491 -1.03 -1.80 -22.13
N GLN A 492 -1.23 -1.56 -23.43
CA GLN A 492 -2.27 -0.66 -23.94
C GLN A 492 -3.69 -1.14 -23.56
N TYR A 493 -3.91 -2.45 -23.62
CA TYR A 493 -5.18 -3.06 -23.17
C TYR A 493 -5.34 -3.00 -21.65
N ALA A 494 -4.26 -3.20 -20.89
CA ALA A 494 -4.28 -3.06 -19.44
C ALA A 494 -4.67 -1.64 -19.02
N VAL A 495 -4.06 -0.60 -19.62
CA VAL A 495 -4.43 0.81 -19.39
C VAL A 495 -5.91 1.05 -19.69
N SER A 496 -6.37 0.59 -20.84
CA SER A 496 -7.78 0.77 -21.25
C SER A 496 -8.73 0.07 -20.27
N SER A 497 -8.39 -1.14 -19.83
CA SER A 497 -9.18 -1.88 -18.85
C SER A 497 -9.26 -1.16 -17.51
N MET A 498 -8.14 -0.70 -16.98
CA MET A 498 -8.09 0.03 -15.70
C MET A 498 -8.91 1.32 -15.76
N LYS A 499 -8.83 2.08 -16.85
CA LYS A 499 -9.63 3.31 -17.01
C LYS A 499 -11.14 3.01 -17.07
N TRP A 500 -11.57 1.95 -17.75
CA TRP A 500 -12.97 1.53 -17.75
C TRP A 500 -13.41 0.98 -16.38
N LEU A 501 -12.53 0.27 -15.67
CA LEU A 501 -12.79 -0.20 -14.31
C LEU A 501 -12.98 0.97 -13.35
N HIS A 502 -12.14 2.01 -13.46
CA HIS A 502 -12.31 3.25 -12.70
C HIS A 502 -13.65 3.91 -13.01
N LYS A 503 -14.01 4.03 -14.28
CA LYS A 503 -15.31 4.60 -14.69
C LYS A 503 -16.52 3.84 -14.14
N ALA A 504 -16.41 2.52 -14.02
CA ALA A 504 -17.46 1.72 -13.37
C ALA A 504 -17.60 2.04 -11.87
N GLN A 505 -16.53 2.53 -11.26
CA GLN A 505 -16.47 2.91 -9.85
C GLN A 505 -16.56 4.43 -9.61
N GLU A 506 -16.79 5.23 -10.65
CA GLU A 506 -17.02 6.68 -10.49
C GLU A 506 -18.21 6.93 -9.57
N GLY A 507 -18.01 7.82 -8.62
CA GLY A 507 -18.92 8.09 -7.53
C GLY A 507 -18.26 7.73 -6.19
N ARG A 508 -18.91 8.12 -5.11
CA ARG A 508 -18.31 8.07 -3.79
C ARG A 508 -18.04 6.64 -3.30
N LYS A 509 -18.93 5.70 -3.60
CA LYS A 509 -18.91 4.36 -3.02
C LYS A 509 -18.38 3.26 -3.95
N GLY A 510 -18.53 3.43 -5.27
CA GLY A 510 -18.02 2.49 -6.25
C GLY A 510 -18.39 1.03 -5.97
N TYR A 511 -17.41 0.13 -6.03
CA TYR A 511 -17.59 -1.31 -5.74
C TYR A 511 -18.21 -1.58 -4.35
N VAL A 512 -17.85 -0.79 -3.34
CA VAL A 512 -18.37 -0.94 -1.97
C VAL A 512 -19.88 -0.69 -1.90
N GLU A 513 -20.40 0.23 -2.69
CA GLU A 513 -21.83 0.53 -2.76
C GLU A 513 -22.64 -0.70 -3.14
N HIS A 514 -22.22 -1.41 -4.18
CA HIS A 514 -22.89 -2.63 -4.64
C HIS A 514 -22.92 -3.75 -3.57
N LEU A 515 -21.90 -3.84 -2.72
CA LEU A 515 -21.96 -4.77 -1.59
C LEU A 515 -23.04 -4.39 -0.58
N TRP A 516 -23.31 -3.09 -0.37
CA TRP A 516 -24.40 -2.62 0.48
C TRP A 516 -25.76 -2.84 -0.19
N GLU A 517 -25.88 -2.53 -1.48
CA GLU A 517 -27.09 -2.72 -2.27
C GLU A 517 -27.51 -4.21 -2.28
N ILE A 518 -26.56 -5.11 -2.46
CA ILE A 518 -26.78 -6.56 -2.32
C ILE A 518 -27.33 -6.91 -0.93
N ARG A 519 -26.78 -6.34 0.15
CA ARG A 519 -27.28 -6.59 1.52
C ARG A 519 -28.69 -6.05 1.73
N GLU A 520 -29.04 -4.93 1.14
CA GLU A 520 -30.39 -4.36 1.19
C GLU A 520 -31.37 -5.23 0.40
N ALA A 521 -31.00 -5.71 -0.80
CA ALA A 521 -31.81 -6.67 -1.55
C ALA A 521 -32.03 -8.00 -0.78
N VAL A 522 -30.96 -8.54 -0.20
CA VAL A 522 -31.06 -9.76 0.65
C VAL A 522 -31.98 -9.52 1.86
N SER A 523 -31.83 -8.38 2.53
CA SER A 523 -32.66 -7.99 3.68
C SER A 523 -34.15 -7.98 3.32
N TYR A 524 -34.52 -7.33 2.21
CA TYR A 524 -35.87 -7.28 1.70
C TYR A 524 -36.39 -8.68 1.30
N LEU A 525 -35.60 -9.42 0.54
CA LEU A 525 -35.97 -10.77 0.06
C LEU A 525 -36.15 -11.78 1.19
N SER A 526 -35.37 -11.70 2.24
CA SER A 526 -35.44 -12.60 3.41
C SER A 526 -36.40 -12.13 4.50
N ASN A 527 -36.96 -10.92 4.41
CA ASN A 527 -37.70 -10.22 5.47
C ASN A 527 -36.90 -10.13 6.79
N ALA A 528 -35.59 -9.92 6.69
CA ALA A 528 -34.70 -9.83 7.83
C ALA A 528 -34.02 -8.46 7.87
N PRO A 529 -34.00 -7.75 9.03
CA PRO A 529 -33.35 -6.45 9.11
C PRO A 529 -31.82 -6.58 9.00
N ILE A 530 -31.17 -5.56 8.42
CA ILE A 530 -29.72 -5.47 8.43
C ILE A 530 -29.26 -5.14 9.84
N ARG A 531 -28.51 -6.05 10.45
CA ARG A 531 -27.96 -5.88 11.80
C ARG A 531 -26.56 -5.26 11.72
N ARG A 532 -26.31 -4.25 12.56
CA ARG A 532 -25.00 -3.63 12.77
C ARG A 532 -24.66 -3.70 14.27
N PRO A 533 -23.45 -4.10 14.65
CA PRO A 533 -23.05 -4.10 16.05
C PRO A 533 -23.29 -2.73 16.70
N GLY A 534 -23.92 -2.68 17.87
CA GLY A 534 -24.13 -1.44 18.64
C GLY A 534 -25.11 -0.42 18.06
N LYS A 535 -25.75 -0.68 16.89
CA LYS A 535 -26.75 0.22 16.29
C LYS A 535 -28.11 -0.43 16.14
N THR A 536 -29.15 0.41 16.06
CA THR A 536 -30.50 -0.01 15.73
C THR A 536 -30.49 -0.77 14.41
N PRO A 537 -31.10 -1.96 14.33
CA PRO A 537 -31.22 -2.70 13.08
C PRO A 537 -31.93 -1.87 12.01
N ILE A 538 -31.43 -1.90 10.78
CA ILE A 538 -32.07 -1.26 9.64
C ILE A 538 -33.16 -2.20 9.15
N PRO A 539 -34.45 -1.78 9.13
CA PRO A 539 -35.56 -2.64 8.66
C PRO A 539 -35.39 -2.91 7.16
N PHE A 540 -35.88 -4.06 6.71
CA PHE A 540 -35.97 -4.35 5.29
C PHE A 540 -37.02 -3.43 4.61
N ASP A 541 -36.65 -2.85 3.47
CA ASP A 541 -37.51 -1.90 2.77
C ASP A 541 -37.25 -1.99 1.25
N TYR A 542 -38.33 -2.18 0.48
CA TYR A 542 -38.25 -2.24 -0.98
C TYR A 542 -37.73 -0.94 -1.59
N LYS A 543 -38.07 0.23 -1.02
CA LYS A 543 -37.60 1.53 -1.53
C LYS A 543 -36.09 1.66 -1.59
N ARG A 544 -35.37 0.91 -0.76
CA ARG A 544 -33.90 0.86 -0.76
C ARG A 544 -33.36 0.07 -1.95
N VAL A 545 -34.14 -0.87 -2.47
CA VAL A 545 -33.76 -1.71 -3.62
C VAL A 545 -34.13 -1.06 -4.95
N GLU A 546 -35.22 -0.30 -4.98
CA GLU A 546 -35.79 0.29 -6.19
C GLU A 546 -34.85 1.30 -6.90
N GLY A 547 -34.05 2.05 -6.13
CA GLY A 547 -33.15 3.09 -6.66
C GLY A 547 -31.89 2.58 -7.35
N ASP A 548 -31.56 1.28 -7.23
CA ASP A 548 -30.21 0.82 -7.56
C ASP A 548 -30.06 0.22 -8.97
N LEU A 549 -31.17 -0.08 -9.65
CA LEU A 549 -31.16 -0.71 -10.99
C LEU A 549 -30.47 0.12 -12.07
N GLU A 550 -30.63 1.46 -12.06
CA GLU A 550 -30.00 2.35 -13.05
C GLU A 550 -28.47 2.38 -12.87
N ASN A 551 -28.01 2.48 -11.63
CA ASN A 551 -26.60 2.44 -11.31
C ASN A 551 -25.97 1.11 -11.72
N THR A 552 -26.62 0.00 -11.44
CA THR A 552 -26.20 -1.35 -11.84
C THR A 552 -26.04 -1.46 -13.37
N ALA A 553 -26.99 -0.95 -14.14
CA ALA A 553 -26.93 -0.95 -15.59
C ALA A 553 -25.77 -0.08 -16.15
N ARG A 554 -25.52 1.09 -15.53
CA ARG A 554 -24.39 1.95 -15.86
C ARG A 554 -23.06 1.23 -15.63
N CYS A 555 -22.88 0.65 -14.44
CA CYS A 555 -21.70 -0.13 -14.10
C CYS A 555 -21.47 -1.29 -15.07
N GLN A 556 -22.52 -2.05 -15.40
CA GLN A 556 -22.46 -3.18 -16.32
C GLN A 556 -21.91 -2.78 -17.68
N ASN A 557 -22.33 -1.63 -18.24
CA ASN A 557 -21.84 -1.13 -19.53
C ASN A 557 -20.33 -0.83 -19.49
N TYR A 558 -19.82 -0.20 -18.43
CA TYR A 558 -18.38 0.10 -18.31
C TYR A 558 -17.57 -1.18 -18.05
N LEU A 559 -18.08 -2.08 -17.23
CA LEU A 559 -17.41 -3.34 -16.93
C LEU A 559 -17.32 -4.25 -18.18
N GLN A 560 -18.34 -4.26 -19.04
CA GLN A 560 -18.27 -4.99 -20.31
C GLN A 560 -17.11 -4.48 -21.18
N LYS A 561 -16.98 -3.16 -21.32
CA LYS A 561 -15.85 -2.55 -22.06
C LYS A 561 -14.49 -2.91 -21.44
N SER A 562 -14.41 -2.84 -20.09
CA SER A 562 -13.20 -3.20 -19.36
C SER A 562 -12.83 -4.66 -19.58
N LEU A 563 -13.81 -5.58 -19.49
CA LEU A 563 -13.62 -7.02 -19.64
C LEU A 563 -13.14 -7.39 -21.05
N GLU A 564 -13.76 -6.83 -22.08
CA GLU A 564 -13.37 -7.09 -23.48
C GLU A 564 -11.91 -6.74 -23.73
N VAL A 565 -11.44 -5.57 -23.27
CA VAL A 565 -10.06 -5.15 -23.46
C VAL A 565 -9.10 -5.93 -22.55
N ALA A 566 -9.49 -6.23 -21.28
CA ALA A 566 -8.69 -7.04 -20.38
C ALA A 566 -8.42 -8.45 -20.95
N GLN A 567 -9.44 -9.09 -21.50
CA GLN A 567 -9.32 -10.41 -22.13
C GLN A 567 -8.41 -10.38 -23.36
N LYS A 568 -8.54 -9.36 -24.22
CA LYS A 568 -7.65 -9.17 -25.37
C LYS A 568 -6.19 -9.01 -24.95
N GLY A 569 -5.95 -8.16 -23.94
CA GLY A 569 -4.60 -7.96 -23.39
C GLY A 569 -4.02 -9.24 -22.81
N TYR A 570 -4.80 -10.02 -22.06
CA TYR A 570 -4.36 -11.28 -21.48
C TYR A 570 -3.94 -12.31 -22.54
N GLN A 571 -4.65 -12.36 -23.67
CA GLN A 571 -4.27 -13.23 -24.80
C GLN A 571 -2.94 -12.84 -25.46
N LEU A 572 -2.51 -11.59 -25.28
CA LEU A 572 -1.24 -11.07 -25.82
C LEU A 572 -0.09 -11.16 -24.80
N THR A 573 -0.35 -11.60 -23.57
CA THR A 573 0.70 -11.87 -22.60
C THR A 573 1.44 -13.16 -22.94
N GLN A 574 2.75 -13.19 -22.63
CA GLN A 574 3.53 -14.42 -22.77
C GLN A 574 3.17 -15.39 -21.64
N GLU A 575 3.00 -16.68 -21.98
CA GLU A 575 2.81 -17.79 -21.02
C GLU A 575 1.69 -17.59 -19.99
N LYS A 576 0.59 -16.88 -20.35
CA LYS A 576 -0.52 -16.56 -19.43
C LYS A 576 -0.03 -15.88 -18.15
N ASP A 577 0.53 -14.70 -18.31
CA ASP A 577 1.10 -13.88 -17.23
C ASP A 577 0.20 -13.83 -15.99
N ASN A 578 0.71 -14.39 -14.88
CA ASN A 578 -0.04 -14.49 -13.63
C ASN A 578 -0.36 -13.12 -13.02
N PHE A 579 0.55 -12.14 -13.16
CA PHE A 579 0.31 -10.81 -12.65
C PHE A 579 -0.74 -10.07 -13.46
N TYR A 580 -0.73 -10.20 -14.81
CA TYR A 580 -1.81 -9.66 -15.64
C TYR A 580 -3.17 -10.26 -15.24
N HIS A 581 -3.21 -11.58 -15.04
CA HIS A 581 -4.44 -12.25 -14.60
C HIS A 581 -4.93 -11.70 -13.25
N ALA A 582 -4.08 -11.72 -12.22
CA ALA A 582 -4.47 -11.36 -10.86
C ALA A 582 -4.79 -9.87 -10.69
N TYR A 583 -4.07 -9.00 -11.40
CA TYR A 583 -4.15 -7.55 -11.18
C TYR A 583 -5.02 -6.81 -12.19
N ILE A 584 -5.12 -7.27 -13.44
CA ILE A 584 -5.90 -6.61 -14.50
C ILE A 584 -7.21 -7.36 -14.78
N LEU A 585 -7.16 -8.66 -15.07
CA LEU A 585 -8.33 -9.38 -15.56
C LEU A 585 -9.29 -9.80 -14.44
N LEU A 586 -8.78 -10.42 -13.38
CA LEU A 586 -9.60 -11.00 -12.31
C LEU A 586 -10.49 -9.98 -11.58
N PRO A 587 -10.00 -8.77 -11.22
CA PRO A 587 -10.87 -7.76 -10.60
C PRO A 587 -12.07 -7.37 -11.47
N VAL A 588 -11.88 -7.25 -12.77
CA VAL A 588 -12.94 -6.91 -13.73
C VAL A 588 -13.95 -8.04 -13.84
N VAL A 589 -13.47 -9.29 -13.94
CA VAL A 589 -14.32 -10.48 -13.97
C VAL A 589 -15.17 -10.58 -12.71
N LEU A 590 -14.56 -10.45 -11.54
CA LEU A 590 -15.26 -10.55 -10.25
C LEU A 590 -16.29 -9.45 -10.06
N TYR A 591 -15.97 -8.23 -10.48
CA TYR A 591 -16.93 -7.12 -10.39
C TYR A 591 -18.10 -7.31 -11.38
N SER A 592 -17.81 -7.74 -12.61
CA SER A 592 -18.86 -8.06 -13.60
C SER A 592 -19.82 -9.14 -13.11
N ASP A 593 -19.27 -10.20 -12.49
CA ASP A 593 -20.07 -11.27 -11.92
C ASP A 593 -20.91 -10.78 -10.72
N LEU A 594 -20.35 -9.92 -9.87
CA LEU A 594 -21.06 -9.35 -8.73
C LEU A 594 -22.25 -8.49 -9.19
N ILE A 595 -22.07 -7.64 -10.18
CA ILE A 595 -23.15 -6.82 -10.77
C ILE A 595 -24.23 -7.69 -11.40
N ALA A 596 -23.85 -8.76 -12.10
CA ALA A 596 -24.84 -9.71 -12.65
C ALA A 596 -25.63 -10.45 -11.56
N PHE A 597 -24.99 -10.79 -10.45
CA PHE A 597 -25.64 -11.38 -9.28
C PHE A 597 -26.59 -10.38 -8.61
N GLU A 598 -26.15 -9.16 -8.38
CA GLU A 598 -26.96 -8.07 -7.83
C GLU A 598 -28.21 -7.81 -8.67
N THR A 599 -28.05 -7.67 -10.00
CA THR A 599 -29.16 -7.52 -10.94
C THR A 599 -30.20 -8.65 -10.79
N THR A 600 -29.76 -9.87 -10.56
CA THR A 600 -30.65 -11.02 -10.32
C THR A 600 -31.42 -10.86 -9.02
N LEU A 601 -30.78 -10.42 -7.93
CA LEU A 601 -31.45 -10.14 -6.64
C LEU A 601 -32.45 -8.98 -6.74
N HIS A 602 -32.12 -7.91 -7.46
CA HIS A 602 -33.02 -6.78 -7.66
C HIS A 602 -34.27 -7.19 -8.45
N ASN A 603 -34.10 -7.99 -9.52
CA ASN A 603 -35.25 -8.53 -10.27
C ASN A 603 -36.13 -9.45 -9.40
N MET A 604 -35.52 -10.25 -8.52
CA MET A 604 -36.28 -11.05 -7.55
C MET A 604 -37.07 -10.15 -6.57
N ALA A 605 -36.48 -9.03 -6.13
CA ALA A 605 -37.13 -8.10 -5.25
C ALA A 605 -38.34 -7.40 -5.92
N VAL A 606 -38.24 -7.03 -7.19
CA VAL A 606 -39.33 -6.49 -7.99
C VAL A 606 -40.49 -7.49 -8.08
N LEU A 607 -40.18 -8.73 -8.43
CA LEU A 607 -41.19 -9.81 -8.51
C LEU A 607 -41.83 -10.14 -7.17
N LYS A 608 -41.07 -10.14 -6.08
CA LYS A 608 -41.59 -10.29 -4.73
C LYS A 608 -42.55 -9.16 -4.37
N LYS A 609 -42.21 -7.91 -4.69
CA LYS A 609 -43.06 -6.74 -4.47
C LYS A 609 -44.33 -6.81 -5.28
N GLU A 610 -44.27 -7.21 -6.55
CA GLU A 610 -45.47 -7.46 -7.37
C GLU A 610 -46.39 -8.50 -6.75
N PHE A 611 -45.85 -9.63 -6.25
CA PHE A 611 -46.64 -10.63 -5.54
C PHE A 611 -47.26 -10.05 -4.25
N GLU A 612 -46.53 -9.28 -3.48
CA GLU A 612 -47.05 -8.66 -2.25
C GLU A 612 -48.25 -7.72 -2.53
N ASP A 613 -48.16 -6.95 -3.60
CA ASP A 613 -49.15 -5.95 -3.99
C ASP A 613 -50.38 -6.57 -4.68
N THR A 614 -50.17 -7.53 -5.57
CA THR A 614 -51.19 -8.04 -6.51
C THR A 614 -51.65 -9.48 -6.22
N LYS A 615 -50.91 -10.21 -5.39
CA LYS A 615 -51.07 -11.67 -5.19
C LYS A 615 -50.84 -12.49 -6.48
N ASN A 616 -50.12 -11.93 -7.46
CA ASN A 616 -49.79 -12.64 -8.68
C ASN A 616 -48.82 -13.80 -8.41
N ARG A 617 -49.34 -15.03 -8.46
CA ARG A 617 -48.61 -16.26 -8.19
C ARG A 617 -47.45 -16.46 -9.15
N ILE A 618 -47.62 -16.05 -10.41
CA ILE A 618 -46.57 -16.17 -11.45
C ILE A 618 -45.31 -15.38 -11.05
N ALA A 619 -45.47 -14.16 -10.55
CA ALA A 619 -44.38 -13.36 -10.07
C ALA A 619 -43.58 -14.05 -8.92
N LEU A 620 -44.27 -14.67 -7.98
CA LEU A 620 -43.60 -15.42 -6.91
C LEU A 620 -42.83 -16.64 -7.45
N ASP A 621 -43.43 -17.39 -8.38
CA ASP A 621 -42.78 -18.57 -8.97
C ASP A 621 -41.58 -18.18 -9.85
N GLU A 622 -41.62 -17.05 -10.55
CA GLU A 622 -40.49 -16.46 -11.26
C GLU A 622 -39.39 -16.01 -10.30
N ALA A 623 -39.72 -15.35 -9.18
CA ALA A 623 -38.73 -15.00 -8.16
C ALA A 623 -38.01 -16.24 -7.61
N LYS A 624 -38.74 -17.34 -7.35
CA LYS A 624 -38.13 -18.62 -6.94
C LYS A 624 -37.26 -19.25 -8.02
N SER A 625 -37.61 -19.11 -9.30
CA SER A 625 -36.78 -19.56 -10.40
C SER A 625 -35.45 -18.78 -10.48
N LEU A 626 -35.51 -17.46 -10.32
CA LEU A 626 -34.31 -16.61 -10.28
C LEU A 626 -33.36 -16.92 -9.11
N LEU A 627 -33.88 -17.45 -7.99
CA LEU A 627 -33.05 -17.88 -6.88
C LEU A 627 -32.04 -18.98 -7.28
N SER A 628 -32.47 -19.93 -8.13
CA SER A 628 -31.58 -20.98 -8.66
C SER A 628 -30.45 -20.37 -9.50
N LYS A 629 -30.77 -19.33 -10.28
CA LYS A 629 -29.77 -18.56 -11.05
C LYS A 629 -28.80 -17.82 -10.10
N ALA A 630 -29.30 -17.15 -9.09
CA ALA A 630 -28.48 -16.45 -8.09
C ALA A 630 -27.50 -17.39 -7.36
N LYS A 631 -27.97 -18.59 -6.96
CA LYS A 631 -27.10 -19.63 -6.36
C LYS A 631 -25.94 -20.01 -7.28
N LYS A 632 -26.24 -20.30 -8.55
CA LYS A 632 -25.21 -20.65 -9.55
C LYS A 632 -24.23 -19.49 -9.80
N GLN A 633 -24.72 -18.26 -9.87
CA GLN A 633 -23.86 -17.08 -10.02
C GLN A 633 -22.89 -16.93 -8.84
N LEU A 634 -23.39 -17.08 -7.61
CA LEU A 634 -22.55 -16.98 -6.42
C LEU A 634 -21.49 -18.09 -6.35
N GLU A 635 -21.85 -19.35 -6.71
CA GLU A 635 -20.89 -20.44 -6.83
C GLU A 635 -19.81 -20.13 -7.86
N THR A 636 -20.18 -19.54 -9.00
CA THR A 636 -19.23 -19.12 -10.06
C THR A 636 -18.28 -18.06 -9.54
N ILE A 637 -18.78 -17.06 -8.81
CA ILE A 637 -17.94 -16.02 -8.19
C ILE A 637 -16.92 -16.65 -7.23
N TYR A 638 -17.32 -17.60 -6.41
CA TYR A 638 -16.41 -18.30 -5.48
C TYR A 638 -15.32 -19.08 -6.20
N GLN A 639 -15.68 -19.81 -7.26
CA GLN A 639 -14.70 -20.54 -8.09
C GLN A 639 -13.69 -19.59 -8.76
N ARG A 640 -14.17 -18.46 -9.29
CA ARG A 640 -13.30 -17.45 -9.91
C ARG A 640 -12.40 -16.75 -8.92
N ARG A 641 -12.91 -16.46 -7.71
CA ARG A 641 -12.08 -15.93 -6.62
C ARG A 641 -10.92 -16.87 -6.28
N ALA A 642 -11.18 -18.16 -6.19
CA ALA A 642 -10.15 -19.15 -5.93
C ALA A 642 -9.08 -19.20 -7.03
N SER A 643 -9.38 -18.81 -8.27
CA SER A 643 -8.40 -18.72 -9.35
C SER A 643 -7.35 -17.60 -9.14
N GLY A 644 -7.57 -16.70 -8.20
CA GLY A 644 -6.62 -15.66 -7.81
C GLY A 644 -5.55 -16.14 -6.82
N ASP A 645 -5.71 -17.34 -6.24
CA ASP A 645 -4.70 -17.96 -5.36
C ASP A 645 -3.59 -18.62 -6.19
N LEU A 646 -2.85 -17.79 -6.94
CA LEU A 646 -1.92 -18.26 -7.97
C LEU A 646 -0.58 -18.74 -7.43
N ASP A 647 -0.12 -18.17 -6.33
CA ASP A 647 1.16 -18.47 -5.67
C ASP A 647 1.10 -18.20 -4.17
N LYS A 648 2.24 -18.41 -3.48
CA LYS A 648 2.36 -18.21 -2.03
C LYS A 648 1.90 -16.82 -1.57
N LYS A 649 2.17 -15.76 -2.36
CA LYS A 649 1.87 -14.36 -2.03
C LYS A 649 0.36 -14.06 -2.08
N TRP A 650 -0.35 -14.72 -2.99
CA TRP A 650 -1.79 -14.56 -3.20
C TRP A 650 -2.59 -15.67 -2.53
N ASN A 651 -1.94 -16.66 -1.92
CA ASN A 651 -2.60 -17.81 -1.30
C ASN A 651 -3.59 -17.35 -0.22
N ASN A 652 -4.82 -17.81 -0.33
CA ASN A 652 -5.96 -17.45 0.53
C ASN A 652 -6.33 -15.94 0.53
N TRP A 653 -5.72 -15.11 -0.33
CA TRP A 653 -6.06 -13.69 -0.39
C TRP A 653 -7.54 -13.46 -0.66
N TYR A 654 -8.13 -14.23 -1.55
CA TYR A 654 -9.55 -14.14 -1.93
C TYR A 654 -10.49 -14.98 -1.05
N SER A 655 -9.99 -15.63 -0.02
CA SER A 655 -10.81 -16.50 0.86
C SER A 655 -11.80 -15.69 1.68
N ILE A 656 -13.10 -15.95 1.49
CA ILE A 656 -14.19 -15.27 2.22
C ILE A 656 -14.19 -15.64 3.71
N LYS A 657 -13.78 -16.86 4.06
CA LYS A 657 -13.81 -17.36 5.43
C LYS A 657 -12.64 -16.89 6.28
N ILE A 658 -11.56 -16.50 5.65
CA ILE A 658 -10.28 -16.28 6.32
C ILE A 658 -9.93 -14.78 6.37
N ARG A 659 -10.28 -14.01 5.33
CA ARG A 659 -9.93 -12.59 5.24
C ARG A 659 -11.02 -11.68 5.78
N ARG A 660 -10.64 -10.78 6.68
CA ARG A 660 -11.53 -9.80 7.30
C ARG A 660 -12.19 -8.87 6.27
N GLN A 661 -11.45 -8.41 5.29
CA GLN A 661 -11.94 -7.53 4.22
C GLN A 661 -13.07 -8.13 3.39
N ASN A 662 -13.36 -9.41 3.54
CA ASN A 662 -14.47 -10.07 2.87
C ASN A 662 -15.78 -10.07 3.67
N ASN A 663 -15.86 -9.44 4.84
CA ASN A 663 -17.02 -9.45 5.71
C ASN A 663 -18.32 -8.93 5.08
N GLY A 664 -18.25 -8.06 4.07
CA GLY A 664 -19.41 -7.56 3.33
C GLY A 664 -19.84 -8.42 2.15
N PHE A 665 -19.09 -9.47 1.83
CA PHE A 665 -19.32 -10.27 0.63
C PHE A 665 -20.54 -11.20 0.77
N PRO A 666 -21.36 -11.39 -0.28
CA PRO A 666 -22.54 -12.27 -0.20
C PRO A 666 -22.15 -13.73 0.06
N THR A 667 -22.96 -14.41 0.87
CA THR A 667 -22.75 -15.81 1.27
C THR A 667 -23.90 -16.72 0.84
N ILE A 668 -23.64 -18.03 0.83
CA ILE A 668 -24.67 -19.03 0.48
C ILE A 668 -25.78 -19.07 1.52
N GLU A 669 -25.47 -18.82 2.79
CA GLU A 669 -26.42 -18.74 3.88
C GLU A 669 -27.47 -17.64 3.65
N MET A 670 -27.07 -16.50 3.11
CA MET A 670 -28.00 -15.40 2.74
C MET A 670 -29.04 -15.88 1.70
N LEU A 671 -28.63 -16.67 0.72
CA LEU A 671 -29.54 -17.24 -0.28
C LEU A 671 -30.49 -18.30 0.32
N ALA A 672 -30.04 -19.05 1.31
CA ALA A 672 -30.91 -19.99 2.06
C ALA A 672 -31.96 -19.26 2.88
N GLU A 673 -31.66 -18.12 3.48
CA GLU A 673 -32.63 -17.27 4.17
C GLU A 673 -33.68 -16.73 3.20
N ILE A 674 -33.29 -16.28 2.02
CA ILE A 674 -34.22 -15.86 0.96
C ILE A 674 -35.13 -17.00 0.55
N GLU A 675 -34.58 -18.19 0.30
CA GLU A 675 -35.37 -19.39 -0.05
C GLU A 675 -36.40 -19.74 1.01
N SER A 676 -35.97 -19.72 2.27
CA SER A 676 -36.87 -19.99 3.41
C SER A 676 -38.04 -18.99 3.46
N ASN A 677 -37.79 -17.70 3.21
CA ASN A 677 -38.83 -16.68 3.21
C ASN A 677 -39.79 -16.82 2.02
N LEU A 678 -39.25 -16.94 0.79
CA LEU A 678 -40.10 -17.10 -0.41
C LEU A 678 -40.99 -18.34 -0.36
N ASN A 679 -40.54 -19.42 0.29
CA ASN A 679 -41.31 -20.63 0.44
C ASN A 679 -42.44 -20.51 1.49
N LYS A 680 -42.32 -19.60 2.45
CA LYS A 680 -43.39 -19.30 3.44
C LYS A 680 -44.46 -18.38 2.89
N MET A 681 -44.20 -17.70 1.77
CA MET A 681 -45.18 -16.79 1.15
C MET A 681 -46.31 -17.61 0.51
N THR A 682 -47.52 -17.41 0.97
CA THR A 682 -48.76 -18.05 0.49
C THR A 682 -49.75 -16.97 0.08
N LEU A 683 -50.76 -17.37 -0.70
CA LEU A 683 -51.83 -16.48 -1.15
C LEU A 683 -52.59 -15.89 0.02
#